data_c695a8855788a24b70d1fc49e626fae6
#
_entry.id   c695a8855788a24b70d1fc49e626fae6
#
_cell.length_a   1.000
_cell.length_b   1.000
_cell.length_c   1.000
_cell.angle_alpha   90.00
_cell.angle_beta   90.00
_cell.angle_gamma   90.00
#
_symmetry.space_group_name_H-M   'P 1'
#
loop_
_entity.id
_entity.type
_entity.pdbx_description
1 polymer ?
#
loop_
_entity_poly.entity_id
_entity_poly.type
_entity_poly.pdbx_seq_one_letter_code
_entity_poly.pdbx_strand_id
1 'polypeptide(L)'
;MLFKKSKAIIAAALSAAVVSNVMVATVASAAGTRTKPEAFGEDTYAERFLSLYDDVVTNGVENGYLSKNGSSSSAFGIPFHAVEEVIIEAPDYGHETTSEAMSYLVWVAAMRDNIAKNMTDQVDEGDLQYTADLAKAWATMENMIPTVQDNFWGGQVSAQYCGEYDNPEDCPDLHAADANKTASNPIHSYFTQAYSGQKGLYLMHWLADVENWYGFGSGTDFTFINTFQRGEQESCWETVPHPCIEERKYGNPQRGMKGIFNRDTEVAMQYAYTNAPDAEDRAIQAVYDANRWGVGDSNVSAKAAMMGDELRNNMFDKYYQTIGESTSWTNGNAGYDSAHYLMNWYTSWGGALASSGQNWVWQIGCSHAHEFYQNPLAAFALIQDADLKSGMKAQDAVKDYTTSLERQMEFYLWLQSNDGPIAGGATNSYKGRYEAYPSGVSTFYGMMYTEHPVYADPGSNHWIGNQVWAVQRLAELYYWVKTEGNTTGVKPGGMELDAALEQILDKWCAWFVNNSVLTDDGDFYIPSNLNWSGQPDKWGGSATDNTGLTCTITGYGNTDFGCVASLANTLIYYAKAKGVESSAIAGKTYDCIGSTAKAGIVDGVTGGSGGTAIKAGDAQLGEASLYLAQQLMDRVWAIGRDDIGLTRTDHNGSLARFFSQPVHVPSSYTGTMPNGDTIASGATFLSLRSMYESQSNCKGVQTTQEAIDLVAELKAAYEKDVAAGASWSGNNSASSDAGKAELADFTNVGAVELQYHRFWHAGDALMALGTFAELYPEMVPTTGSEVGPTDPTDDVDPNGLLGDVNVDGKVTISDVLLLNKNLMAGETLTAQGAFNADVDQDGTPTSADALNILKYTIMIITSFPV
;
A
#
# COMPACT_ATOMS: atom_id res chain seq x y z
N MET A 1 -32.05 6.46 -30.32
CA MET A 1 -31.91 4.99 -30.46
C MET A 1 -31.39 4.49 -31.81
N LEU A 2 -31.59 5.19 -32.91
CA LEU A 2 -31.02 4.78 -34.23
C LEU A 2 -29.59 5.31 -34.49
N PHE A 3 -29.15 6.37 -33.86
CA PHE A 3 -27.81 6.93 -34.03
C PHE A 3 -26.72 6.23 -33.19
N LYS A 4 -27.06 5.68 -31.99
CA LYS A 4 -26.11 4.91 -31.14
C LYS A 4 -25.79 3.53 -31.78
N LYS A 5 -26.74 2.90 -32.48
CA LYS A 5 -26.50 1.61 -33.19
C LYS A 5 -25.57 1.72 -34.40
N SER A 6 -25.49 2.92 -35.03
CA SER A 6 -24.59 3.12 -36.18
C SER A 6 -23.11 3.30 -35.72
N LYS A 7 -22.84 3.86 -34.55
CA LYS A 7 -21.47 4.01 -34.03
C LYS A 7 -20.88 2.66 -33.59
N ALA A 8 -21.66 1.82 -32.93
CA ALA A 8 -21.20 0.49 -32.52
C ALA A 8 -20.91 -0.45 -33.73
N ILE A 9 -21.66 -0.32 -34.82
CA ILE A 9 -21.41 -1.12 -36.05
C ILE A 9 -20.20 -0.61 -36.81
N ILE A 10 -19.89 0.68 -36.73
CA ILE A 10 -18.71 1.28 -37.37
C ILE A 10 -17.43 0.96 -36.53
N ALA A 11 -17.53 0.95 -35.21
CA ALA A 11 -16.44 0.53 -34.33
C ALA A 11 -16.10 -0.95 -34.52
N ALA A 12 -17.08 -1.85 -34.53
CA ALA A 12 -16.86 -3.26 -34.80
C ALA A 12 -16.33 -3.58 -36.21
N ALA A 13 -16.65 -2.75 -37.20
CA ALA A 13 -16.13 -2.91 -38.57
C ALA A 13 -14.71 -2.39 -38.72
N LEU A 14 -14.33 -1.36 -37.97
CA LEU A 14 -12.96 -0.87 -37.93
C LEU A 14 -12.03 -1.79 -37.11
N SER A 15 -12.51 -2.36 -36.02
CA SER A 15 -11.74 -3.34 -35.23
C SER A 15 -11.46 -4.62 -36.02
N ALA A 16 -12.40 -5.11 -36.82
CA ALA A 16 -12.19 -6.29 -37.67
C ALA A 16 -11.26 -6.04 -38.88
N ALA A 17 -11.08 -4.79 -39.28
CA ALA A 17 -10.17 -4.42 -40.36
C ALA A 17 -8.74 -4.14 -39.92
N VAL A 18 -8.53 -3.83 -38.62
CA VAL A 18 -7.21 -3.60 -38.04
C VAL A 18 -6.56 -4.92 -37.59
N VAL A 19 -7.36 -5.91 -37.15
CA VAL A 19 -6.84 -7.22 -36.68
C VAL A 19 -6.29 -8.10 -37.83
N SER A 20 -6.55 -7.81 -39.09
CA SER A 20 -6.06 -8.62 -40.21
C SER A 20 -4.76 -8.14 -40.88
N ASN A 21 -4.15 -7.03 -40.41
CA ASN A 21 -2.94 -6.46 -41.03
C ASN A 21 -1.76 -6.12 -40.06
N VAL A 22 -1.82 -6.54 -38.78
CA VAL A 22 -0.72 -6.34 -37.85
C VAL A 22 -0.25 -7.70 -37.32
N MET A 23 0.20 -8.57 -38.22
CA MET A 23 1.09 -9.66 -37.92
C MET A 23 2.41 -9.45 -38.68
N VAL A 24 3.18 -8.46 -38.28
CA VAL A 24 4.63 -8.39 -38.58
C VAL A 24 5.31 -7.61 -37.45
N ALA A 25 5.96 -8.37 -36.57
CA ALA A 25 7.13 -7.99 -35.78
C ALA A 25 7.05 -6.63 -35.05
N THR A 26 6.42 -6.61 -33.91
CA THR A 26 6.89 -5.75 -32.83
C THR A 26 7.91 -6.55 -32.02
N VAL A 27 9.16 -6.12 -32.05
CA VAL A 27 10.10 -6.44 -30.97
C VAL A 27 9.51 -5.75 -29.73
N ALA A 28 8.93 -6.53 -28.82
CA ALA A 28 8.37 -6.02 -27.59
C ALA A 28 9.47 -5.32 -26.81
N SER A 29 9.25 -4.06 -26.43
CA SER A 29 9.94 -3.54 -25.27
C SER A 29 9.34 -4.25 -24.06
N ALA A 30 10.16 -4.65 -23.13
CA ALA A 30 9.80 -5.54 -22.04
C ALA A 30 8.82 -4.93 -21.00
N ALA A 31 8.61 -3.65 -21.03
CA ALA A 31 7.46 -2.99 -20.39
C ALA A 31 6.63 -2.37 -21.52
N GLY A 32 5.54 -2.99 -21.91
CA GLY A 32 4.64 -2.41 -22.91
C GLY A 32 4.20 -1.03 -22.42
N THR A 33 4.70 0.03 -23.07
CA THR A 33 4.19 1.37 -22.83
C THR A 33 2.72 1.35 -23.20
N ARG A 34 1.85 1.31 -22.19
CA ARG A 34 0.42 1.35 -22.39
C ARG A 34 0.03 2.71 -22.95
N THR A 35 -0.85 2.72 -23.94
CA THR A 35 -1.26 3.97 -24.57
C THR A 35 -2.27 4.66 -23.67
N LYS A 36 -2.02 5.93 -23.35
CA LYS A 36 -2.97 6.77 -22.64
C LYS A 36 -4.26 6.90 -23.46
N PRO A 37 -5.43 6.62 -22.88
CA PRO A 37 -6.72 6.75 -23.58
C PRO A 37 -6.99 8.21 -24.00
N GLU A 38 -7.53 8.41 -25.20
CA GLU A 38 -7.77 9.77 -25.74
C GLU A 38 -8.95 10.53 -25.14
N ALA A 39 -9.90 9.87 -24.49
CA ALA A 39 -10.99 10.51 -23.74
C ALA A 39 -11.75 9.47 -22.91
N PHE A 40 -11.76 9.64 -21.63
CA PHE A 40 -12.85 9.21 -20.77
C PHE A 40 -13.76 10.43 -20.59
N GLY A 41 -15.04 10.32 -20.86
CA GLY A 41 -15.98 11.44 -20.66
C GLY A 41 -16.23 11.67 -19.18
N GLU A 42 -15.22 12.16 -18.46
CA GLU A 42 -15.18 12.23 -17.00
C GLU A 42 -15.29 13.69 -16.57
N ASP A 43 -16.50 14.20 -16.64
CA ASP A 43 -16.79 15.59 -16.29
C ASP A 43 -16.95 15.78 -14.77
N THR A 44 -17.04 14.68 -13.98
CA THR A 44 -17.17 14.70 -12.51
C THR A 44 -16.21 13.73 -11.83
N TYR A 45 -15.99 13.90 -10.52
CA TYR A 45 -15.22 12.93 -9.73
C TYR A 45 -15.93 11.59 -9.60
N ALA A 46 -17.27 11.56 -9.61
CA ALA A 46 -18.04 10.31 -9.64
C ALA A 46 -17.81 9.52 -10.93
N GLU A 47 -17.77 10.20 -12.09
CA GLU A 47 -17.46 9.56 -13.38
C GLU A 47 -16.01 9.05 -13.43
N ARG A 48 -15.04 9.80 -12.91
CA ARG A 48 -13.66 9.30 -12.77
C ARG A 48 -13.57 8.07 -11.87
N PHE A 49 -14.30 8.06 -10.75
CA PHE A 49 -14.40 6.87 -9.90
C PHE A 49 -14.93 5.67 -10.69
N LEU A 50 -16.05 5.84 -11.39
CA LEU A 50 -16.69 4.73 -12.14
C LEU A 50 -15.80 4.23 -13.27
N SER A 51 -15.12 5.11 -13.99
CA SER A 51 -14.18 4.75 -15.06
C SER A 51 -13.04 3.87 -14.51
N LEU A 52 -12.41 4.29 -13.41
CA LEU A 52 -11.35 3.51 -12.77
C LEU A 52 -11.88 2.22 -12.11
N TYR A 53 -13.07 2.26 -11.50
CA TYR A 53 -13.71 1.08 -10.92
C TYR A 53 -14.04 0.03 -12.00
N ASP A 54 -14.48 0.48 -13.16
CA ASP A 54 -14.75 -0.42 -14.29
C ASP A 54 -13.48 -1.11 -14.76
N ASP A 55 -12.34 -0.45 -14.79
CA ASP A 55 -11.08 -1.08 -15.16
C ASP A 55 -10.57 -2.05 -14.09
N VAL A 56 -10.64 -1.66 -12.83
CA VAL A 56 -10.03 -2.40 -11.72
C VAL A 56 -10.91 -3.55 -11.22
N VAL A 57 -12.24 -3.36 -11.22
CA VAL A 57 -13.19 -4.32 -10.65
C VAL A 57 -14.11 -4.93 -11.70
N THR A 58 -14.85 -4.14 -12.48
CA THR A 58 -15.82 -4.66 -13.45
C THR A 58 -15.13 -5.47 -14.56
N ASN A 59 -14.05 -4.92 -15.13
CA ASN A 59 -13.20 -5.56 -16.13
C ASN A 59 -11.90 -6.11 -15.51
N GLY A 60 -11.82 -6.14 -14.18
CA GLY A 60 -10.59 -6.45 -13.45
C GLY A 60 -9.98 -7.80 -13.80
N VAL A 61 -10.81 -8.80 -14.18
CA VAL A 61 -10.31 -10.09 -14.68
C VAL A 61 -9.62 -9.95 -16.05
N GLU A 62 -10.14 -9.12 -16.93
CA GLU A 62 -9.57 -8.90 -18.27
C GLU A 62 -8.30 -8.03 -18.19
N ASN A 63 -8.29 -7.08 -17.26
CA ASN A 63 -7.19 -6.14 -17.07
C ASN A 63 -6.08 -6.67 -16.13
N GLY A 64 -6.28 -7.84 -15.52
CA GLY A 64 -5.28 -8.49 -14.68
C GLY A 64 -5.28 -8.09 -13.20
N TYR A 65 -6.23 -7.31 -12.74
CA TYR A 65 -6.38 -6.97 -11.32
C TYR A 65 -7.02 -8.08 -10.49
N LEU A 66 -7.88 -8.87 -11.10
CA LEU A 66 -8.66 -9.91 -10.42
C LEU A 66 -8.41 -11.29 -11.05
N SER A 67 -8.32 -12.31 -10.22
CA SER A 67 -8.21 -13.68 -10.69
C SER A 67 -9.53 -14.15 -11.31
N LYS A 68 -9.45 -15.17 -12.18
CA LYS A 68 -10.63 -15.86 -12.71
C LYS A 68 -11.32 -16.75 -11.67
N ASN A 69 -10.57 -17.15 -10.66
CA ASN A 69 -11.05 -18.01 -9.59
C ASN A 69 -11.93 -17.23 -8.62
N GLY A 70 -13.01 -17.85 -8.17
CA GLY A 70 -13.95 -17.22 -7.25
C GLY A 70 -14.91 -16.22 -7.89
N SER A 71 -14.72 -15.84 -9.15
CA SER A 71 -15.62 -14.93 -9.84
C SER A 71 -16.97 -15.59 -10.13
N SER A 72 -18.05 -14.96 -9.68
CA SER A 72 -19.43 -15.42 -9.86
C SER A 72 -20.39 -14.23 -9.77
N SER A 73 -21.70 -14.51 -9.96
CA SER A 73 -22.71 -13.47 -9.79
C SER A 73 -22.85 -12.97 -8.33
N SER A 74 -22.29 -13.69 -7.35
CA SER A 74 -22.35 -13.38 -5.92
C SER A 74 -21.00 -12.99 -5.30
N ALA A 75 -19.90 -13.03 -6.08
CA ALA A 75 -18.57 -12.67 -5.64
C ALA A 75 -17.74 -12.16 -6.82
N PHE A 76 -16.75 -11.31 -6.56
CA PHE A 76 -15.74 -10.91 -7.53
C PHE A 76 -14.64 -11.96 -7.64
N GLY A 77 -13.72 -11.79 -8.60
CA GLY A 77 -12.43 -12.46 -8.59
C GLY A 77 -11.59 -12.02 -7.39
N ILE A 78 -10.58 -12.79 -7.07
CA ILE A 78 -9.63 -12.47 -6.00
C ILE A 78 -8.69 -11.37 -6.50
N PRO A 79 -8.55 -10.24 -5.80
CA PRO A 79 -7.65 -9.20 -6.21
C PRO A 79 -6.19 -9.66 -6.06
N PHE A 80 -5.37 -9.44 -7.08
CA PHE A 80 -3.92 -9.55 -6.98
C PHE A 80 -3.37 -8.32 -6.26
N HIS A 81 -2.22 -8.45 -5.64
CA HIS A 81 -1.51 -7.31 -5.06
C HIS A 81 -1.11 -6.30 -6.15
N ALA A 82 -0.60 -6.79 -7.27
CA ALA A 82 -0.33 -6.01 -8.47
C ALA A 82 -0.68 -6.80 -9.73
N VAL A 83 -0.93 -6.08 -10.83
CA VAL A 83 -1.18 -6.66 -12.15
C VAL A 83 0.08 -7.31 -12.71
N GLU A 84 1.23 -6.68 -12.51
CA GLU A 84 2.53 -7.14 -12.98
C GLU A 84 3.07 -8.27 -12.11
N GLU A 85 3.25 -9.44 -12.74
CA GLU A 85 3.57 -10.69 -12.06
C GLU A 85 4.94 -10.73 -11.37
N VAL A 86 5.86 -9.84 -11.74
CA VAL A 86 7.26 -9.89 -11.31
C VAL A 86 7.61 -8.80 -10.32
N ILE A 87 6.62 -8.07 -9.85
CA ILE A 87 6.88 -7.02 -8.88
C ILE A 87 7.20 -7.62 -7.54
N ILE A 88 8.38 -7.25 -7.07
CA ILE A 88 8.93 -7.68 -5.81
C ILE A 88 8.86 -6.48 -4.87
N GLU A 89 7.81 -6.44 -4.12
CA GLU A 89 7.72 -5.62 -2.91
C GLU A 89 7.67 -6.60 -1.77
N ALA A 90 8.74 -6.71 -1.05
CA ALA A 90 8.85 -7.71 -0.03
C ALA A 90 7.78 -7.53 1.05
N PRO A 91 7.05 -8.57 1.40
CA PRO A 91 7.12 -9.94 0.88
C PRO A 91 6.17 -10.21 -0.28
N ASP A 92 5.56 -9.20 -0.88
CA ASP A 92 4.42 -9.27 -1.77
C ASP A 92 4.84 -9.36 -3.24
N TYR A 93 4.13 -10.20 -3.99
CA TYR A 93 4.39 -10.45 -5.40
C TYR A 93 3.10 -10.33 -6.21
N GLY A 94 3.21 -10.02 -7.50
CA GLY A 94 2.06 -9.80 -8.36
C GLY A 94 1.00 -10.91 -8.34
N HIS A 95 1.40 -12.16 -8.26
CA HIS A 95 0.48 -13.31 -8.17
C HIS A 95 -0.03 -13.65 -6.76
N GLU A 96 0.35 -12.90 -5.78
CA GLU A 96 -0.17 -13.01 -4.44
C GLU A 96 -1.36 -12.10 -4.24
N THR A 97 -2.18 -12.47 -3.27
CA THR A 97 -3.16 -11.57 -2.68
C THR A 97 -2.86 -11.36 -1.22
N THR A 98 -3.19 -10.20 -0.72
CA THR A 98 -3.07 -9.85 0.69
C THR A 98 -4.45 -9.59 1.29
N SER A 99 -4.57 -9.71 2.61
CA SER A 99 -5.77 -9.26 3.31
C SER A 99 -6.01 -7.75 3.07
N GLU A 100 -4.95 -6.99 2.84
CA GLU A 100 -5.00 -5.59 2.46
C GLU A 100 -5.77 -5.40 1.15
N ALA A 101 -5.37 -6.07 0.05
CA ALA A 101 -6.05 -5.99 -1.25
C ALA A 101 -7.53 -6.37 -1.13
N MET A 102 -7.85 -7.40 -0.32
CA MET A 102 -9.23 -7.79 -0.04
C MET A 102 -10.03 -6.71 0.65
N SER A 103 -9.45 -6.03 1.63
CA SER A 103 -10.12 -4.96 2.36
C SER A 103 -10.34 -3.71 1.50
N TYR A 104 -9.42 -3.41 0.60
CA TYR A 104 -9.62 -2.35 -0.41
C TYR A 104 -10.77 -2.69 -1.34
N LEU A 105 -10.89 -3.95 -1.81
CA LEU A 105 -12.03 -4.36 -2.63
C LEU A 105 -13.37 -4.10 -1.91
N VAL A 106 -13.44 -4.40 -0.60
CA VAL A 106 -14.63 -4.12 0.20
C VAL A 106 -14.92 -2.62 0.29
N TRP A 107 -13.88 -1.82 0.48
CA TRP A 107 -14.03 -0.37 0.65
C TRP A 107 -14.47 0.34 -0.64
N VAL A 108 -13.82 0.03 -1.76
CA VAL A 108 -14.21 0.62 -3.05
C VAL A 108 -15.58 0.15 -3.53
N ALA A 109 -15.97 -1.10 -3.21
CA ALA A 109 -17.31 -1.61 -3.52
C ALA A 109 -18.40 -0.90 -2.70
N ALA A 110 -18.13 -0.57 -1.44
CA ALA A 110 -19.04 0.23 -0.61
C ALA A 110 -19.24 1.64 -1.21
N MET A 111 -18.16 2.29 -1.64
CA MET A 111 -18.24 3.61 -2.29
C MET A 111 -18.95 3.52 -3.65
N ARG A 112 -18.72 2.49 -4.44
CA ARG A 112 -19.45 2.28 -5.70
C ARG A 112 -20.94 2.16 -5.47
N ASP A 113 -21.37 1.41 -4.43
CA ASP A 113 -22.78 1.31 -4.06
C ASP A 113 -23.34 2.65 -3.56
N ASN A 114 -22.54 3.48 -2.87
CA ASN A 114 -22.90 4.83 -2.47
C ASN A 114 -23.15 5.74 -3.69
N ILE A 115 -22.24 5.75 -4.65
CA ILE A 115 -22.36 6.53 -5.88
C ILE A 115 -23.62 6.09 -6.66
N ALA A 116 -23.82 4.77 -6.83
CA ALA A 116 -24.95 4.23 -7.55
C ALA A 116 -26.32 4.58 -6.95
N LYS A 117 -26.35 4.82 -5.65
CA LYS A 117 -27.61 5.12 -4.94
C LYS A 117 -27.82 6.59 -4.68
N ASN A 118 -26.77 7.31 -4.31
CA ASN A 118 -26.90 8.65 -3.74
C ASN A 118 -26.35 9.77 -4.63
N MET A 119 -25.63 9.46 -5.72
CA MET A 119 -24.94 10.45 -6.55
C MET A 119 -25.31 10.32 -8.04
N THR A 120 -26.54 9.87 -8.33
CA THR A 120 -27.02 9.64 -9.68
C THR A 120 -27.14 10.91 -10.54
N ASP A 121 -27.11 12.07 -9.93
CA ASP A 121 -27.09 13.38 -10.57
C ASP A 121 -25.69 13.85 -11.00
N GLN A 122 -24.65 13.10 -10.60
CA GLN A 122 -23.27 13.36 -10.97
C GLN A 122 -22.74 12.45 -12.07
N VAL A 123 -23.58 11.57 -12.61
CA VAL A 123 -23.23 10.58 -13.63
C VAL A 123 -24.27 10.58 -14.75
N ASP A 124 -23.87 10.15 -15.94
CA ASP A 124 -24.77 10.09 -17.10
C ASP A 124 -25.97 9.15 -16.86
N GLU A 125 -27.17 9.61 -17.27
CA GLU A 125 -28.42 8.86 -17.09
C GLU A 125 -28.35 7.49 -17.80
N GLY A 126 -28.50 6.42 -17.03
CA GLY A 126 -28.74 5.06 -17.51
C GLY A 126 -27.52 4.13 -17.48
N ASP A 127 -26.36 4.60 -17.12
CA ASP A 127 -25.14 3.78 -17.11
C ASP A 127 -24.82 3.17 -15.72
N LEU A 128 -25.45 3.66 -14.64
CA LEU A 128 -25.19 3.19 -13.29
C LEU A 128 -26.40 2.51 -12.65
N GLN A 129 -26.25 1.22 -12.35
CA GLN A 129 -27.22 0.47 -11.55
C GLN A 129 -26.62 0.05 -10.20
N TYR A 130 -27.43 0.13 -9.17
CA TYR A 130 -27.07 -0.45 -7.86
C TYR A 130 -27.02 -1.98 -7.96
N THR A 131 -25.90 -2.57 -7.61
CA THR A 131 -25.65 -4.02 -7.77
C THR A 131 -25.23 -4.73 -6.48
N ALA A 132 -25.29 -4.05 -5.35
CA ALA A 132 -24.90 -4.56 -4.03
C ALA A 132 -23.47 -5.11 -4.03
N ASP A 133 -22.53 -4.31 -4.53
CA ASP A 133 -21.14 -4.71 -4.71
C ASP A 133 -20.40 -4.91 -3.38
N LEU A 134 -20.80 -4.20 -2.32
CA LEU A 134 -20.33 -4.46 -0.97
C LEU A 134 -20.50 -5.93 -0.55
N ALA A 135 -21.68 -6.50 -0.79
CA ALA A 135 -21.95 -7.89 -0.41
C ALA A 135 -21.12 -8.89 -1.23
N LYS A 136 -20.88 -8.59 -2.52
CA LYS A 136 -20.02 -9.40 -3.39
C LYS A 136 -18.56 -9.33 -2.95
N ALA A 137 -18.06 -8.12 -2.66
CA ALA A 137 -16.69 -7.90 -2.21
C ALA A 137 -16.44 -8.59 -0.86
N TRP A 138 -17.39 -8.51 0.07
CA TRP A 138 -17.30 -9.25 1.34
C TRP A 138 -17.24 -10.76 1.12
N ALA A 139 -18.05 -11.30 0.21
CA ALA A 139 -18.01 -12.72 -0.13
C ALA A 139 -16.66 -13.14 -0.77
N THR A 140 -16.03 -12.25 -1.53
CA THR A 140 -14.67 -12.47 -2.04
C THR A 140 -13.64 -12.44 -0.91
N MET A 141 -13.71 -11.45 -0.03
CA MET A 141 -12.81 -11.32 1.11
C MET A 141 -12.88 -12.55 2.05
N GLU A 142 -14.03 -13.19 2.20
CA GLU A 142 -14.17 -14.40 3.02
C GLU A 142 -13.27 -15.56 2.55
N ASN A 143 -12.73 -15.53 1.31
CA ASN A 143 -11.72 -16.51 0.89
C ASN A 143 -10.42 -16.40 1.71
N MET A 144 -10.11 -15.24 2.27
CA MET A 144 -8.94 -15.05 3.13
C MET A 144 -9.18 -15.53 4.57
N ILE A 145 -10.40 -15.92 4.93
CA ILE A 145 -10.71 -16.48 6.26
C ILE A 145 -10.50 -17.99 6.23
N PRO A 146 -9.49 -18.51 6.95
CA PRO A 146 -9.19 -19.93 6.90
C PRO A 146 -10.34 -20.80 7.40
N THR A 147 -10.69 -21.82 6.65
CA THR A 147 -11.73 -22.79 7.03
C THR A 147 -11.18 -24.05 7.73
N VAL A 148 -9.87 -24.28 7.67
CA VAL A 148 -9.19 -25.41 8.31
C VAL A 148 -8.59 -24.91 9.62
N GLN A 149 -9.32 -25.05 10.71
CA GLN A 149 -8.93 -24.65 12.07
C GLN A 149 -9.34 -25.75 13.06
N ASP A 150 -8.82 -26.95 12.82
CA ASP A 150 -9.20 -28.15 13.57
C ASP A 150 -8.97 -27.96 15.08
N ASN A 151 -9.95 -28.36 15.87
CA ASN A 151 -9.93 -28.31 17.34
C ASN A 151 -9.76 -26.92 17.98
N PHE A 152 -9.73 -25.82 17.22
CA PHE A 152 -9.41 -24.50 17.76
C PHE A 152 -10.35 -24.08 18.90
N TRP A 153 -11.68 -24.23 18.70
CA TRP A 153 -12.65 -23.92 19.76
C TRP A 153 -12.79 -24.97 20.85
N GLY A 154 -12.44 -26.21 20.57
CA GLY A 154 -12.52 -27.34 21.53
C GLY A 154 -11.23 -27.56 22.32
N GLY A 155 -10.12 -26.98 21.89
CA GLY A 155 -8.82 -27.08 22.51
C GLY A 155 -8.55 -26.03 23.56
N GLN A 156 -7.58 -26.28 24.41
CA GLN A 156 -7.04 -25.24 25.28
C GLN A 156 -5.95 -24.51 24.51
N VAL A 157 -6.23 -23.29 24.08
CA VAL A 157 -5.27 -22.44 23.38
C VAL A 157 -4.16 -22.05 24.35
N SER A 158 -2.93 -22.36 23.98
CA SER A 158 -1.75 -22.02 24.77
C SER A 158 -0.68 -21.38 23.89
N ALA A 159 0.09 -20.47 24.46
CA ALA A 159 1.30 -19.94 23.89
C ALA A 159 2.51 -20.52 24.63
N GLN A 160 3.55 -20.94 23.90
CA GLN A 160 4.84 -21.28 24.49
C GLN A 160 5.85 -20.20 24.10
N TYR A 161 6.56 -19.69 25.08
CA TYR A 161 7.57 -18.67 24.85
C TYR A 161 8.71 -19.20 23.96
N CYS A 162 9.01 -18.44 22.94
CA CYS A 162 10.13 -18.61 22.05
C CYS A 162 10.74 -17.22 21.82
N GLY A 163 11.93 -16.97 22.35
CA GLY A 163 12.60 -15.68 22.21
C GLY A 163 13.06 -15.45 20.76
N GLU A 164 13.11 -14.23 20.35
CA GLU A 164 13.61 -13.81 19.05
C GLU A 164 15.13 -13.68 19.04
N TYR A 165 15.73 -13.55 17.88
CA TYR A 165 17.16 -13.30 17.69
C TYR A 165 17.40 -11.89 17.19
N ASP A 166 18.55 -11.32 17.47
CA ASP A 166 18.89 -9.97 16.98
C ASP A 166 19.17 -10.01 15.48
N ASN A 167 19.88 -11.03 15.01
CA ASN A 167 20.24 -11.16 13.61
C ASN A 167 19.79 -12.53 13.05
N PRO A 168 19.44 -12.62 11.77
CA PRO A 168 19.00 -13.86 11.14
C PRO A 168 20.07 -14.97 11.15
N GLU A 169 21.35 -14.65 11.07
CA GLU A 169 22.46 -15.59 11.15
C GLU A 169 22.61 -16.24 12.54
N ASP A 170 22.10 -15.61 13.57
CA ASP A 170 22.06 -16.15 14.93
C ASP A 170 20.91 -17.15 15.11
N CYS A 171 20.01 -17.30 14.13
CA CYS A 171 18.88 -18.22 14.19
C CYS A 171 19.40 -19.65 14.24
N PRO A 172 19.25 -20.36 15.36
CA PRO A 172 19.79 -21.69 15.51
C PRO A 172 18.95 -22.71 14.75
N ASP A 173 19.57 -23.86 14.44
CA ASP A 173 18.88 -25.04 13.90
C ASP A 173 17.70 -25.49 14.77
N LEU A 174 17.79 -25.19 16.06
CA LEU A 174 16.88 -25.66 17.09
C LEU A 174 16.34 -24.46 17.88
N HIS A 175 15.43 -23.73 17.31
CA HIS A 175 14.69 -22.71 18.04
C HIS A 175 13.58 -23.39 18.84
N ALA A 176 13.88 -23.80 20.06
CA ALA A 176 12.94 -24.56 20.88
C ALA A 176 12.10 -23.64 21.76
N ALA A 177 10.79 -23.79 21.67
CA ALA A 177 9.89 -23.20 22.64
C ALA A 177 10.22 -23.74 24.07
N ASP A 178 10.25 -22.85 25.05
CA ASP A 178 10.48 -23.25 26.45
C ASP A 178 9.19 -23.85 27.02
N ALA A 179 9.19 -25.17 27.19
CA ALA A 179 8.03 -25.90 27.69
C ALA A 179 7.57 -25.46 29.09
N ASN A 180 8.43 -24.79 29.85
CA ASN A 180 8.11 -24.32 31.19
C ASN A 180 7.55 -22.89 31.20
N LYS A 181 7.61 -22.20 30.06
CA LYS A 181 7.10 -20.83 29.86
C LYS A 181 5.87 -20.87 28.97
N THR A 182 4.74 -21.16 29.56
CA THR A 182 3.44 -21.23 28.87
C THR A 182 2.48 -20.17 29.34
N ALA A 183 1.59 -19.76 28.44
CA ALA A 183 0.53 -18.80 28.71
C ALA A 183 -0.77 -19.24 28.08
N SER A 184 -1.87 -18.63 28.46
CA SER A 184 -3.18 -18.86 27.86
C SER A 184 -3.80 -17.54 27.45
N ASN A 185 -4.46 -17.53 26.29
CA ASN A 185 -5.22 -16.39 25.83
C ASN A 185 -6.37 -16.08 26.82
N PRO A 186 -6.41 -14.90 27.43
CA PRO A 186 -7.38 -14.57 28.49
C PRO A 186 -8.82 -14.45 28.01
N ILE A 187 -9.03 -14.21 26.72
CA ILE A 187 -10.38 -13.99 26.14
C ILE A 187 -10.85 -15.12 25.24
N HIS A 188 -10.06 -16.18 25.07
CA HIS A 188 -10.43 -17.32 24.21
C HIS A 188 -11.79 -17.92 24.58
N SER A 189 -12.08 -18.07 25.88
CA SER A 189 -13.35 -18.59 26.35
C SER A 189 -14.55 -17.71 26.01
N TYR A 190 -14.35 -16.41 25.84
CA TYR A 190 -15.43 -15.48 25.47
C TYR A 190 -15.89 -15.74 24.03
N PHE A 191 -14.96 -15.97 23.11
CA PHE A 191 -15.24 -16.32 21.72
C PHE A 191 -15.82 -17.72 21.60
N THR A 192 -15.28 -18.70 22.31
CA THR A 192 -15.82 -20.06 22.34
C THR A 192 -17.29 -20.09 22.77
N GLN A 193 -17.67 -19.24 23.71
CA GLN A 193 -19.07 -19.15 24.16
C GLN A 193 -19.95 -18.42 23.15
N ALA A 194 -19.45 -17.32 22.55
CA ALA A 194 -20.21 -16.48 21.65
C ALA A 194 -20.36 -17.08 20.25
N TYR A 195 -19.30 -17.71 19.74
CA TYR A 195 -19.14 -18.14 18.35
C TYR A 195 -18.89 -19.65 18.19
N SER A 196 -19.39 -20.48 19.11
CA SER A 196 -19.18 -21.93 19.10
C SER A 196 -19.65 -22.66 17.84
N GLY A 197 -20.47 -22.02 17.01
CA GLY A 197 -20.90 -22.53 15.72
C GLY A 197 -19.87 -22.33 14.58
N GLN A 198 -18.84 -21.51 14.80
CA GLN A 198 -17.75 -21.29 13.86
C GLN A 198 -16.70 -22.39 14.00
N LYS A 199 -15.87 -22.57 12.97
CA LYS A 199 -14.78 -23.55 13.00
C LYS A 199 -13.54 -23.06 13.73
N GLY A 200 -13.34 -21.75 13.80
CA GLY A 200 -12.22 -21.09 14.43
C GLY A 200 -12.41 -19.59 14.37
N LEU A 201 -11.33 -18.81 14.42
CA LEU A 201 -11.37 -17.36 14.30
C LEU A 201 -11.90 -16.92 12.92
N TYR A 202 -12.76 -15.93 12.93
CA TYR A 202 -13.26 -15.23 11.73
C TYR A 202 -12.37 -14.03 11.43
N LEU A 203 -11.08 -14.31 11.24
CA LEU A 203 -10.05 -13.34 10.88
C LEU A 203 -9.38 -13.80 9.57
N MET A 204 -8.94 -12.84 8.77
CA MET A 204 -8.21 -13.13 7.55
C MET A 204 -6.80 -13.66 7.87
N HIS A 205 -6.30 -14.56 7.03
CA HIS A 205 -4.87 -14.73 6.93
C HIS A 205 -4.32 -13.64 5.98
N TRP A 206 -3.11 -13.17 6.23
CA TRP A 206 -2.62 -11.96 5.58
C TRP A 206 -2.15 -12.16 4.13
N LEU A 207 -1.74 -13.38 3.73
CA LEU A 207 -1.07 -13.65 2.47
C LEU A 207 -1.53 -14.96 1.83
N ALA A 208 -1.83 -14.96 0.54
CA ALA A 208 -2.13 -16.17 -0.19
C ALA A 208 -1.53 -16.14 -1.61
N ASP A 209 -1.02 -17.30 -2.03
CA ASP A 209 -0.64 -17.60 -3.40
C ASP A 209 -1.92 -17.84 -4.20
N VAL A 210 -2.14 -17.03 -5.20
CA VAL A 210 -3.25 -17.16 -6.14
C VAL A 210 -2.71 -17.83 -7.40
N GLU A 211 -3.48 -18.78 -7.94
CA GLU A 211 -3.09 -19.52 -9.15
C GLU A 211 -1.94 -20.54 -8.95
N ASN A 212 -1.61 -20.85 -7.69
CA ASN A 212 -0.56 -21.80 -7.33
C ASN A 212 0.80 -21.46 -7.92
N TRP A 213 1.17 -20.20 -7.86
CA TRP A 213 2.41 -19.66 -8.44
C TRP A 213 3.65 -20.28 -7.79
N TYR A 214 3.68 -20.39 -6.45
CA TYR A 214 4.76 -21.05 -5.72
C TYR A 214 4.76 -22.58 -5.84
N GLY A 215 3.70 -23.19 -6.33
CA GLY A 215 3.60 -24.65 -6.42
C GLY A 215 3.42 -25.36 -5.08
N PHE A 216 2.99 -24.66 -4.04
CA PHE A 216 2.71 -25.27 -2.73
C PHE A 216 1.34 -25.93 -2.64
N GLY A 217 0.42 -25.56 -3.53
CA GLY A 217 -0.91 -26.12 -3.58
C GLY A 217 -0.94 -27.50 -4.21
N SER A 218 -1.91 -28.31 -3.83
CA SER A 218 -2.14 -29.64 -4.40
C SER A 218 -3.19 -29.60 -5.51
N GLY A 219 -2.98 -28.80 -6.54
CA GLY A 219 -3.90 -28.64 -7.67
C GLY A 219 -5.04 -27.66 -7.41
N THR A 220 -5.02 -26.90 -6.33
CA THR A 220 -5.88 -25.75 -6.06
C THR A 220 -5.18 -24.48 -6.53
N ASP A 221 -5.96 -23.57 -7.04
CA ASP A 221 -5.45 -22.31 -7.56
C ASP A 221 -5.32 -21.23 -6.45
N PHE A 222 -5.53 -21.56 -5.20
CA PHE A 222 -5.45 -20.66 -4.05
C PHE A 222 -4.87 -21.40 -2.84
N THR A 223 -3.76 -20.90 -2.32
CA THR A 223 -3.05 -21.52 -1.20
C THR A 223 -2.59 -20.47 -0.20
N PHE A 224 -2.99 -20.59 1.06
CA PHE A 224 -2.43 -19.75 2.12
C PHE A 224 -0.95 -20.03 2.29
N ILE A 225 -0.16 -18.98 2.20
CA ILE A 225 1.30 -19.01 2.39
C ILE A 225 1.69 -18.05 3.49
N ASN A 226 2.90 -18.18 3.99
CA ASN A 226 3.45 -17.30 4.99
C ASN A 226 4.93 -17.06 4.74
N THR A 227 5.42 -15.92 5.18
CA THR A 227 6.85 -15.63 5.30
C THR A 227 7.11 -15.20 6.73
N PHE A 228 8.19 -15.66 7.34
CA PHE A 228 8.51 -15.33 8.72
C PHE A 228 9.73 -14.44 8.81
N GLN A 229 9.58 -13.34 9.50
CA GLN A 229 10.68 -12.60 10.06
C GLN A 229 11.10 -13.27 11.39
N ARG A 230 12.34 -13.75 11.46
CA ARG A 230 12.83 -14.55 12.60
C ARG A 230 13.34 -13.73 13.76
N GLY A 231 13.54 -12.43 13.55
CA GLY A 231 14.03 -11.50 14.54
C GLY A 231 13.97 -10.06 14.08
N GLU A 232 14.35 -9.15 14.96
CA GLU A 232 14.22 -7.71 14.78
C GLU A 232 14.99 -7.18 13.56
N GLN A 233 16.11 -7.80 13.21
CA GLN A 233 17.02 -7.33 12.17
C GLN A 233 16.88 -8.09 10.83
N GLU A 234 15.98 -9.04 10.73
CA GLU A 234 15.78 -9.77 9.48
C GLU A 234 14.98 -8.89 8.48
N SER A 235 15.60 -8.64 7.33
CA SER A 235 14.90 -8.02 6.20
C SER A 235 13.85 -8.97 5.63
N CYS A 236 12.73 -8.43 5.15
CA CYS A 236 11.72 -9.20 4.44
C CYS A 236 12.27 -9.91 3.18
N TRP A 237 13.32 -9.39 2.57
CA TRP A 237 14.05 -10.04 1.47
C TRP A 237 14.81 -11.33 1.89
N GLU A 238 14.98 -11.56 3.17
CA GLU A 238 15.68 -12.72 3.74
C GLU A 238 14.72 -13.80 4.23
N THR A 239 13.41 -13.55 4.15
CA THR A 239 12.39 -14.48 4.64
C THR A 239 12.24 -15.71 3.73
N VAL A 240 11.70 -16.77 4.29
CA VAL A 240 11.47 -18.03 3.61
C VAL A 240 9.97 -18.24 3.42
N PRO A 241 9.45 -18.24 2.18
CA PRO A 241 8.04 -18.53 1.92
C PRO A 241 7.75 -20.03 2.19
N HIS A 242 6.58 -20.28 2.76
CA HIS A 242 6.13 -21.65 3.03
C HIS A 242 4.60 -21.72 3.15
N PRO A 243 3.96 -22.85 2.87
CA PRO A 243 2.52 -22.96 2.99
C PRO A 243 2.06 -22.96 4.45
N CYS A 244 0.86 -22.45 4.69
CA CYS A 244 0.27 -22.43 6.03
C CYS A 244 -0.15 -23.80 6.55
N ILE A 245 -0.43 -24.75 5.65
CA ILE A 245 -0.72 -26.15 6.01
C ILE A 245 0.44 -27.01 5.54
N GLU A 246 1.22 -27.49 6.49
CA GLU A 246 2.40 -28.30 6.18
C GLU A 246 2.74 -29.28 7.28
N GLU A 247 3.54 -30.29 6.92
CA GLU A 247 4.16 -31.19 7.87
C GLU A 247 5.37 -30.52 8.48
N ARG A 248 5.17 -29.80 9.58
CA ARG A 248 6.29 -29.16 10.28
C ARG A 248 6.97 -30.14 11.22
N LYS A 249 8.26 -30.24 11.06
CA LYS A 249 9.19 -30.87 12.01
C LYS A 249 9.48 -29.93 13.16
N TYR A 250 8.52 -29.12 13.57
CA TYR A 250 8.72 -28.08 14.55
C TYR A 250 7.87 -28.29 15.77
N GLY A 251 8.35 -27.83 16.86
CA GLY A 251 7.54 -27.66 18.00
C GLY A 251 7.55 -28.92 18.83
N ASN A 252 7.29 -28.73 20.05
CA ASN A 252 6.68 -29.73 20.82
C ASN A 252 5.38 -30.12 20.09
N PRO A 253 5.20 -31.36 19.59
CA PRO A 253 3.98 -31.78 18.90
C PRO A 253 2.73 -31.62 19.74
N GLN A 254 2.86 -31.16 20.96
CA GLN A 254 1.77 -30.94 21.90
C GLN A 254 1.45 -29.46 22.16
N ARG A 255 2.26 -28.47 21.76
CA ARG A 255 2.04 -27.11 22.25
C ARG A 255 2.70 -25.99 21.47
N GLY A 256 3.00 -26.03 20.19
CA GLY A 256 3.47 -24.78 19.70
C GLY A 256 4.40 -24.72 18.52
N MET A 257 4.58 -23.49 18.10
CA MET A 257 5.36 -23.09 16.96
C MET A 257 6.85 -23.30 17.24
N LYS A 258 7.56 -23.94 16.34
CA LYS A 258 9.03 -23.96 16.29
C LYS A 258 9.53 -23.27 15.03
N GLY A 259 10.79 -22.87 15.03
CA GLY A 259 11.44 -22.23 13.90
C GLY A 259 11.51 -23.14 12.65
N ILE A 260 11.59 -22.54 11.48
CA ILE A 260 11.51 -23.23 10.17
C ILE A 260 12.67 -24.17 9.88
N PHE A 261 13.80 -24.06 10.59
CA PHE A 261 14.98 -24.90 10.38
C PHE A 261 15.16 -26.03 11.39
N ASN A 262 14.13 -26.36 12.13
CA ASN A 262 14.21 -27.39 13.15
C ASN A 262 14.16 -28.79 12.54
N ARG A 263 14.97 -29.72 13.08
CA ARG A 263 15.09 -31.10 12.61
C ARG A 263 14.52 -32.14 13.58
N ASP A 264 13.58 -31.82 14.39
CA ASP A 264 12.96 -32.75 15.30
C ASP A 264 12.39 -33.98 14.57
N THR A 265 12.39 -35.12 15.26
CA THR A 265 11.92 -36.37 14.70
C THR A 265 10.41 -36.54 14.78
N GLU A 266 9.75 -35.76 15.62
CA GLU A 266 8.29 -35.75 15.74
C GLU A 266 7.67 -34.74 14.81
N VAL A 267 6.85 -35.22 13.90
CA VAL A 267 6.25 -34.46 12.81
C VAL A 267 4.74 -34.46 12.93
N ALA A 268 4.10 -33.34 12.73
CA ALA A 268 2.66 -33.29 12.67
C ALA A 268 2.22 -32.36 11.51
N MET A 269 1.25 -32.82 10.73
CA MET A 269 0.52 -31.92 9.87
C MET A 269 -0.19 -30.89 10.73
N GLN A 270 0.03 -29.62 10.45
CA GLN A 270 -0.53 -28.51 11.20
C GLN A 270 -0.92 -27.36 10.29
N TYR A 271 -1.76 -26.50 10.78
CA TYR A 271 -2.05 -25.19 10.18
C TYR A 271 -1.45 -24.08 11.04
N ALA A 272 -1.07 -22.99 10.39
CA ALA A 272 -0.57 -21.79 11.06
C ALA A 272 -1.00 -20.57 10.24
N TYR A 273 -1.77 -19.69 10.87
CA TYR A 273 -2.28 -18.47 10.23
C TYR A 273 -1.86 -17.25 11.02
N THR A 274 -1.83 -16.11 10.32
CA THR A 274 -1.45 -14.82 10.88
C THR A 274 -2.35 -13.77 10.25
N ASN A 275 -2.97 -12.89 11.04
CA ASN A 275 -3.68 -11.73 10.50
C ASN A 275 -2.80 -10.48 10.47
N ALA A 276 -3.25 -9.49 9.70
CA ALA A 276 -2.75 -8.12 9.70
C ALA A 276 -3.95 -7.21 9.99
N PRO A 277 -4.12 -6.71 11.23
CA PRO A 277 -5.37 -6.13 11.70
C PRO A 277 -5.81 -4.87 10.98
N ASP A 278 -4.91 -4.16 10.32
CA ASP A 278 -5.24 -2.97 9.53
C ASP A 278 -6.20 -3.28 8.38
N ALA A 279 -6.12 -4.49 7.82
CA ALA A 279 -6.99 -4.95 6.75
C ALA A 279 -8.41 -5.24 7.26
N GLU A 280 -8.54 -5.97 8.37
CA GLU A 280 -9.84 -6.20 8.99
C GLU A 280 -10.48 -4.89 9.47
N ASP A 281 -9.68 -4.02 10.07
CA ASP A 281 -10.13 -2.71 10.52
C ASP A 281 -10.61 -1.84 9.33
N ARG A 282 -9.92 -1.88 8.18
CA ARG A 282 -10.36 -1.18 6.93
C ARG A 282 -11.68 -1.77 6.42
N ALA A 283 -11.86 -3.08 6.46
CA ALA A 283 -13.11 -3.72 6.06
C ALA A 283 -14.28 -3.31 6.99
N ILE A 284 -14.03 -3.19 8.30
CA ILE A 284 -15.01 -2.69 9.27
C ILE A 284 -15.33 -1.21 9.03
N GLN A 285 -14.34 -0.37 8.75
CA GLN A 285 -14.50 1.02 8.35
C GLN A 285 -15.42 1.12 7.12
N ALA A 286 -15.16 0.34 6.07
CA ALA A 286 -15.99 0.31 4.88
C ALA A 286 -17.47 -0.06 5.15
N VAL A 287 -17.71 -0.99 6.06
CA VAL A 287 -19.07 -1.36 6.47
C VAL A 287 -19.75 -0.24 7.27
N TYR A 288 -18.99 0.46 8.12
CA TYR A 288 -19.49 1.63 8.82
C TYR A 288 -19.93 2.73 7.86
N ASP A 289 -19.09 3.05 6.87
CA ASP A 289 -19.40 4.02 5.83
C ASP A 289 -20.65 3.62 5.05
N ALA A 290 -20.72 2.37 4.61
CA ALA A 290 -21.90 1.84 3.89
C ALA A 290 -23.19 1.97 4.72
N ASN A 291 -23.12 1.75 6.03
CA ASN A 291 -24.24 1.93 6.93
C ASN A 291 -24.67 3.42 7.00
N ARG A 292 -23.71 4.33 7.07
CA ARG A 292 -23.96 5.79 7.06
C ARG A 292 -24.55 6.26 5.74
N TRP A 293 -24.08 5.74 4.63
CA TRP A 293 -24.58 6.04 3.29
C TRP A 293 -25.94 5.37 3.00
N GLY A 294 -26.41 4.47 3.89
CA GLY A 294 -27.66 3.75 3.71
C GLY A 294 -27.59 2.66 2.62
N VAL A 295 -26.39 2.21 2.25
CA VAL A 295 -26.13 1.09 1.33
C VAL A 295 -25.65 -0.16 2.06
N GLY A 296 -25.58 -0.14 3.39
CA GLY A 296 -25.14 -1.27 4.19
C GLY A 296 -26.03 -2.51 4.02
N ASP A 297 -25.43 -3.68 4.23
CA ASP A 297 -26.07 -4.98 4.25
C ASP A 297 -26.03 -5.57 5.67
N SER A 298 -27.17 -5.96 6.21
CA SER A 298 -27.27 -6.43 7.60
C SER A 298 -26.50 -7.73 7.89
N ASN A 299 -26.33 -8.60 6.88
CA ASN A 299 -25.55 -9.82 7.03
C ASN A 299 -24.06 -9.49 7.02
N VAL A 300 -23.62 -8.55 6.16
CA VAL A 300 -22.26 -8.04 6.15
C VAL A 300 -21.95 -7.33 7.46
N SER A 301 -22.84 -6.47 7.96
CA SER A 301 -22.66 -5.80 9.26
C SER A 301 -22.53 -6.78 10.42
N ALA A 302 -23.29 -7.88 10.42
CA ALA A 302 -23.18 -8.91 11.46
C ALA A 302 -21.84 -9.66 11.40
N LYS A 303 -21.32 -9.88 10.20
CA LYS A 303 -20.01 -10.52 9.98
C LYS A 303 -18.85 -9.56 10.34
N ALA A 304 -18.94 -8.30 9.95
CA ALA A 304 -17.99 -7.26 10.34
C ALA A 304 -17.91 -7.08 11.86
N ALA A 305 -19.06 -7.11 12.53
CA ALA A 305 -19.11 -7.07 13.99
C ALA A 305 -18.44 -8.30 14.63
N MET A 306 -18.61 -9.51 14.09
CA MET A 306 -17.92 -10.72 14.56
C MET A 306 -16.42 -10.61 14.33
N MET A 307 -15.99 -10.14 13.16
CA MET A 307 -14.58 -9.90 12.83
C MET A 307 -13.95 -8.92 13.83
N GLY A 308 -14.60 -7.77 14.06
CA GLY A 308 -14.15 -6.78 15.04
C GLY A 308 -14.12 -7.34 16.48
N ASP A 309 -15.11 -8.13 16.86
CA ASP A 309 -15.10 -8.78 18.18
C ASP A 309 -13.86 -9.68 18.35
N GLU A 310 -13.50 -10.46 17.35
CA GLU A 310 -12.35 -11.37 17.38
C GLU A 310 -11.01 -10.67 17.16
N LEU A 311 -10.97 -9.49 16.52
CA LEU A 311 -9.77 -8.64 16.44
C LEU A 311 -9.23 -8.22 17.80
N ARG A 312 -10.02 -8.26 18.86
CA ARG A 312 -9.52 -8.00 20.22
C ARG A 312 -8.36 -8.89 20.64
N ASN A 313 -8.14 -10.02 19.96
CA ASN A 313 -6.94 -10.84 20.14
C ASN A 313 -5.65 -10.03 19.88
N ASN A 314 -5.69 -9.00 19.04
CA ASN A 314 -4.56 -8.12 18.76
C ASN A 314 -4.28 -7.10 19.89
N MET A 315 -5.13 -7.01 20.92
CA MET A 315 -4.98 -6.04 22.02
C MET A 315 -4.10 -6.54 23.18
N PHE A 316 -3.48 -7.71 23.03
CA PHE A 316 -2.74 -8.38 24.11
C PHE A 316 -1.28 -8.60 23.75
N ASP A 317 -0.45 -8.61 24.76
CA ASP A 317 0.97 -8.97 24.63
C ASP A 317 1.16 -10.34 24.00
N LYS A 318 2.27 -10.50 23.25
CA LYS A 318 2.59 -11.71 22.46
C LYS A 318 2.38 -13.02 23.22
N TYR A 319 2.83 -13.07 24.46
CA TYR A 319 2.75 -14.25 25.32
C TYR A 319 1.92 -14.00 26.56
N TYR A 320 1.00 -13.04 26.50
CA TYR A 320 0.09 -12.68 27.58
C TYR A 320 0.79 -12.33 28.90
N GLN A 321 1.96 -11.68 28.79
CA GLN A 321 2.69 -11.13 29.93
C GLN A 321 2.07 -9.81 30.38
N THR A 322 2.22 -9.50 31.64
CA THR A 322 1.83 -8.20 32.19
C THR A 322 2.51 -7.07 31.39
N ILE A 323 1.74 -6.01 31.10
CA ILE A 323 2.28 -4.83 30.41
C ILE A 323 3.20 -4.06 31.36
N GLY A 324 4.39 -3.73 30.87
CA GLY A 324 5.44 -3.03 31.56
C GLY A 324 6.76 -3.78 31.57
N GLU A 325 7.83 -3.08 31.92
CA GLU A 325 9.17 -3.68 31.96
C GLU A 325 9.21 -4.91 32.89
N SER A 326 9.51 -6.05 32.27
CA SER A 326 9.70 -7.31 33.02
C SER A 326 10.98 -7.97 32.53
N THR A 327 11.95 -8.10 33.42
CA THR A 327 13.23 -8.77 33.16
C THR A 327 13.19 -10.27 33.46
N SER A 328 12.05 -10.79 33.78
CA SER A 328 11.85 -12.22 34.06
C SER A 328 10.52 -12.67 33.52
N TRP A 329 10.44 -13.90 33.02
CA TRP A 329 9.18 -14.53 32.73
C TRP A 329 8.36 -14.61 34.01
N THR A 330 7.40 -13.71 34.10
CA THR A 330 6.36 -13.78 35.14
C THR A 330 5.21 -14.53 34.50
N ASN A 331 4.94 -15.70 34.96
CA ASN A 331 3.86 -16.57 34.58
C ASN A 331 2.83 -15.98 33.61
N GLY A 332 2.75 -16.46 32.36
CA GLY A 332 1.90 -15.97 31.29
C GLY A 332 0.39 -16.17 31.48
N ASN A 333 -0.10 -15.96 32.68
CA ASN A 333 -1.52 -15.95 33.02
C ASN A 333 -1.90 -14.61 33.64
N ALA A 334 -1.37 -13.51 33.08
CA ALA A 334 -1.65 -12.17 33.55
C ALA A 334 -3.10 -11.71 33.31
N GLY A 335 -3.89 -12.46 32.54
CA GLY A 335 -5.26 -12.06 32.21
C GLY A 335 -5.30 -10.70 31.51
N TYR A 336 -6.18 -9.83 31.90
CA TYR A 336 -6.28 -8.47 31.36
C TYR A 336 -5.11 -7.53 31.72
N ASP A 337 -4.23 -7.91 32.65
CA ASP A 337 -2.99 -7.16 32.88
C ASP A 337 -2.01 -7.31 31.71
N SER A 338 -2.29 -8.19 30.76
CA SER A 338 -1.58 -8.34 29.48
C SER A 338 -2.20 -7.55 28.33
N ALA A 339 -3.29 -6.84 28.56
CA ALA A 339 -3.94 -6.00 27.55
C ALA A 339 -3.31 -4.61 27.49
N HIS A 340 -2.78 -4.23 26.33
CA HIS A 340 -2.35 -2.86 26.05
C HIS A 340 -3.41 -2.05 25.29
N TYR A 341 -4.43 -2.70 24.76
CA TYR A 341 -5.56 -2.11 24.04
C TYR A 341 -5.22 -1.39 22.72
N LEU A 342 -3.99 -1.53 22.21
CA LEU A 342 -3.59 -1.12 20.89
C LEU A 342 -3.75 -2.29 19.93
N MET A 343 -3.82 -2.04 18.62
CA MET A 343 -3.67 -3.10 17.63
C MET A 343 -2.19 -3.46 17.48
N ASN A 344 -1.85 -4.70 17.73
CA ASN A 344 -0.54 -5.23 17.43
C ASN A 344 -0.38 -5.42 15.93
N TRP A 345 0.85 -5.57 15.48
CA TRP A 345 1.14 -5.90 14.08
C TRP A 345 0.41 -7.16 13.60
N TYR A 346 0.31 -8.18 14.44
CA TYR A 346 -0.40 -9.41 14.10
C TYR A 346 -0.90 -10.16 15.34
N THR A 347 -1.84 -11.08 15.10
CA THR A 347 -2.05 -12.25 15.94
C THR A 347 -1.85 -13.50 15.10
N SER A 348 -1.17 -14.51 15.64
CA SER A 348 -0.95 -15.79 14.97
C SER A 348 -1.59 -16.92 15.74
N TRP A 349 -2.20 -17.85 15.03
CA TRP A 349 -2.82 -19.02 15.63
C TRP A 349 -2.64 -20.26 14.75
N GLY A 350 -2.70 -21.42 15.39
CA GLY A 350 -2.53 -22.67 14.68
C GLY A 350 -2.82 -23.89 15.53
N GLY A 351 -2.64 -25.04 14.95
CA GLY A 351 -2.84 -26.30 15.64
C GLY A 351 -2.57 -27.51 14.77
N ALA A 352 -2.59 -28.69 15.39
CA ALA A 352 -2.50 -29.94 14.67
C ALA A 352 -3.77 -30.21 13.86
N LEU A 353 -3.61 -30.70 12.64
CA LEU A 353 -4.76 -31.22 11.90
C LEU A 353 -5.33 -32.47 12.59
N ALA A 354 -6.64 -32.60 12.60
CA ALA A 354 -7.32 -33.77 13.17
C ALA A 354 -6.83 -35.08 12.53
N SER A 355 -6.42 -35.07 11.27
CA SER A 355 -5.84 -36.21 10.56
C SER A 355 -4.55 -36.71 11.16
N SER A 356 -3.80 -35.88 11.93
CA SER A 356 -2.59 -36.29 12.63
C SER A 356 -2.85 -37.09 13.91
N GLY A 357 -4.10 -37.18 14.35
CA GLY A 357 -4.48 -37.78 15.64
C GLY A 357 -4.10 -36.93 16.86
N GLN A 358 -3.68 -35.69 16.63
CA GLN A 358 -3.34 -34.69 17.64
C GLN A 358 -4.48 -33.66 17.76
N ASN A 359 -4.55 -32.95 18.87
CA ASN A 359 -5.61 -31.96 19.13
C ASN A 359 -5.10 -30.68 19.81
N TRP A 360 -3.79 -30.45 19.84
CA TRP A 360 -3.23 -29.23 20.41
C TRP A 360 -3.47 -28.03 19.47
N VAL A 361 -3.68 -26.89 20.08
CA VAL A 361 -3.84 -25.60 19.42
C VAL A 361 -3.02 -24.55 20.16
N TRP A 362 -2.60 -23.53 19.44
CA TRP A 362 -1.81 -22.44 20.00
C TRP A 362 -2.27 -21.08 19.43
N GLN A 363 -1.97 -20.03 20.18
CA GLN A 363 -2.17 -18.65 19.74
C GLN A 363 -1.14 -17.75 20.40
N ILE A 364 -0.56 -16.86 19.65
CA ILE A 364 0.32 -15.80 20.12
C ILE A 364 -0.08 -14.48 19.50
N GLY A 365 0.14 -13.35 20.19
CA GLY A 365 0.06 -12.02 19.60
C GLY A 365 1.39 -11.58 19.01
N CYS A 366 1.55 -10.29 18.85
CA CYS A 366 2.80 -9.59 18.59
C CYS A 366 3.15 -8.72 19.82
N SER A 367 4.43 -8.48 20.04
CA SER A 367 4.86 -7.59 21.12
C SER A 367 4.86 -6.12 20.73
N HIS A 368 4.68 -5.81 19.45
CA HIS A 368 4.85 -4.49 18.87
C HIS A 368 3.53 -3.90 18.44
N ALA A 369 3.32 -2.62 18.75
CA ALA A 369 2.26 -1.79 18.20
C ALA A 369 2.88 -0.62 17.42
N HIS A 370 2.46 -0.44 16.19
CA HIS A 370 2.87 0.62 15.27
C HIS A 370 1.70 1.56 15.01
N GLU A 371 1.94 2.85 14.75
CA GLU A 371 0.86 3.81 14.46
C GLU A 371 0.04 3.40 13.23
N PHE A 372 0.68 2.81 12.23
CA PHE A 372 0.04 2.36 11.00
C PHE A 372 -1.06 1.31 11.23
N TYR A 373 -0.87 0.40 12.19
CA TYR A 373 -1.83 -0.67 12.47
C TYR A 373 -3.00 -0.23 13.37
N GLN A 374 -2.99 1.01 13.85
CA GLN A 374 -4.11 1.54 14.62
C GLN A 374 -5.22 2.04 13.68
N ASN A 375 -6.47 1.73 13.99
CA ASN A 375 -7.62 2.30 13.31
C ASN A 375 -8.68 2.78 14.34
N PRO A 376 -8.55 4.00 14.87
CA PRO A 376 -9.51 4.54 15.80
C PRO A 376 -10.93 4.67 15.21
N LEU A 377 -11.06 4.79 13.87
CA LEU A 377 -12.35 4.84 13.21
C LEU A 377 -13.06 3.48 13.29
N ALA A 378 -12.38 2.36 13.05
CA ALA A 378 -12.96 1.03 13.22
C ALA A 378 -13.37 0.78 14.69
N ALA A 379 -12.52 1.17 15.64
CA ALA A 379 -12.85 1.09 17.07
C ALA A 379 -14.08 1.95 17.42
N PHE A 380 -14.17 3.16 16.88
CA PHE A 380 -15.34 4.05 17.02
C PHE A 380 -16.59 3.43 16.41
N ALA A 381 -16.48 2.91 15.17
CA ALA A 381 -17.60 2.28 14.47
C ALA A 381 -18.21 1.12 15.27
N LEU A 382 -17.39 0.26 15.83
CA LEU A 382 -17.81 -0.91 16.62
C LEU A 382 -18.54 -0.55 17.92
N ILE A 383 -18.40 0.65 18.43
CA ILE A 383 -19.08 1.09 19.66
C ILE A 383 -20.11 2.19 19.45
N GLN A 384 -20.08 2.87 18.31
CA GLN A 384 -21.01 3.94 17.95
C GLN A 384 -22.18 3.43 17.09
N ASP A 385 -21.88 2.65 16.03
CA ASP A 385 -22.90 2.10 15.15
C ASP A 385 -23.76 1.04 15.84
N ALA A 386 -25.07 1.13 15.70
CA ALA A 386 -26.00 0.27 16.43
C ALA A 386 -25.92 -1.21 15.98
N ASP A 387 -25.74 -1.45 14.69
CA ASP A 387 -25.70 -2.80 14.12
C ASP A 387 -24.37 -3.48 14.43
N LEU A 388 -23.25 -2.77 14.25
CA LEU A 388 -21.92 -3.29 14.60
C LEU A 388 -21.81 -3.55 16.11
N LYS A 389 -22.21 -2.60 16.94
CA LYS A 389 -22.18 -2.74 18.40
C LYS A 389 -23.01 -3.91 18.89
N SER A 390 -24.24 -4.08 18.39
CA SER A 390 -25.10 -5.19 18.80
C SER A 390 -24.68 -6.53 18.20
N GLY A 391 -23.89 -6.50 17.13
CA GLY A 391 -23.35 -7.67 16.44
C GLY A 391 -22.17 -8.33 17.17
N MET A 392 -21.39 -7.57 17.95
CA MET A 392 -20.35 -8.10 18.84
C MET A 392 -20.98 -8.83 20.02
N LYS A 393 -20.75 -10.14 20.13
CA LYS A 393 -21.46 -11.01 21.07
C LYS A 393 -20.60 -11.54 22.21
N ALA A 394 -19.28 -11.46 22.07
CA ALA A 394 -18.41 -11.97 23.12
C ALA A 394 -18.34 -10.99 24.30
N GLN A 395 -18.10 -11.54 25.48
CA GLN A 395 -18.05 -10.79 26.72
C GLN A 395 -17.05 -9.62 26.62
N ASP A 396 -17.39 -8.49 27.22
CA ASP A 396 -16.59 -7.27 27.37
C ASP A 396 -16.22 -6.54 26.05
N ALA A 397 -16.74 -6.94 24.87
CA ALA A 397 -16.37 -6.36 23.57
C ALA A 397 -16.48 -4.82 23.53
N VAL A 398 -17.63 -4.27 23.89
CA VAL A 398 -17.84 -2.81 23.90
C VAL A 398 -16.92 -2.10 24.90
N LYS A 399 -16.65 -2.71 26.04
CA LYS A 399 -15.74 -2.14 27.05
C LYS A 399 -14.29 -2.10 26.52
N ASP A 400 -13.85 -3.19 25.90
CA ASP A 400 -12.50 -3.30 25.38
C ASP A 400 -12.29 -2.28 24.24
N TYR A 401 -13.23 -2.16 23.33
CA TYR A 401 -13.16 -1.16 22.25
C TYR A 401 -13.32 0.30 22.75
N THR A 402 -14.07 0.55 23.81
CA THR A 402 -14.10 1.88 24.43
C THR A 402 -12.71 2.27 24.96
N THR A 403 -12.03 1.32 25.63
CA THR A 403 -10.67 1.52 26.10
C THR A 403 -9.67 1.60 24.95
N SER A 404 -9.85 0.78 23.91
CA SER A 404 -8.98 0.75 22.74
C SER A 404 -9.05 2.07 21.95
N LEU A 405 -10.26 2.60 21.70
CA LEU A 405 -10.42 3.90 21.03
C LEU A 405 -9.65 5.00 21.77
N GLU A 406 -9.84 5.09 23.09
CA GLU A 406 -9.11 6.08 23.90
C GLU A 406 -7.59 5.86 23.80
N ARG A 407 -7.13 4.59 23.94
CA ARG A 407 -5.72 4.24 23.93
C ARG A 407 -5.06 4.48 22.58
N GLN A 408 -5.73 4.16 21.48
CA GLN A 408 -5.22 4.41 20.13
C GLN A 408 -5.08 5.92 19.86
N MET A 409 -6.05 6.72 20.25
CA MET A 409 -5.98 8.18 20.12
C MET A 409 -4.86 8.78 20.99
N GLU A 410 -4.67 8.29 22.20
CA GLU A 410 -3.56 8.69 23.08
C GLU A 410 -2.21 8.28 22.49
N PHE A 411 -2.16 7.16 21.78
CA PHE A 411 -0.96 6.67 21.12
C PHE A 411 -0.51 7.63 19.99
N TYR A 412 -1.43 8.11 19.18
CA TYR A 412 -1.14 9.13 18.17
C TYR A 412 -0.70 10.46 18.82
N LEU A 413 -1.36 10.91 19.86
CA LEU A 413 -0.96 12.10 20.60
C LEU A 413 0.45 11.97 21.21
N TRP A 414 0.82 10.76 21.66
CA TRP A 414 2.12 10.48 22.20
C TRP A 414 3.21 10.44 21.14
N LEU A 415 2.94 9.81 19.97
CA LEU A 415 3.92 9.61 18.92
C LEU A 415 4.09 10.83 17.99
N GLN A 416 3.16 11.79 18.02
CA GLN A 416 3.24 12.94 17.13
C GLN A 416 4.46 13.82 17.46
N SER A 417 5.33 14.00 16.47
CA SER A 417 6.48 14.89 16.58
C SER A 417 6.06 16.36 16.70
N ASN A 418 6.98 17.19 17.14
CA ASN A 418 6.75 18.64 17.15
C ASN A 418 6.49 19.20 15.75
N ASP A 419 7.08 18.59 14.73
CA ASP A 419 6.99 18.99 13.32
C ASP A 419 5.65 18.60 12.66
N GLY A 420 4.96 17.59 13.19
CA GLY A 420 3.65 17.13 12.71
C GLY A 420 3.51 15.65 12.39
N PRO A 421 4.49 15.01 11.72
CA PRO A 421 4.45 13.56 11.47
C PRO A 421 4.48 12.72 12.75
N ILE A 422 4.01 11.49 12.62
CA ILE A 422 3.83 10.54 13.73
C ILE A 422 4.93 9.49 13.67
N ALA A 423 5.60 9.22 14.79
CA ALA A 423 6.80 8.42 14.84
C ALA A 423 6.59 7.05 15.44
N GLY A 424 7.00 6.02 14.74
CA GLY A 424 7.27 4.72 15.31
C GLY A 424 6.13 4.01 16.01
N GLY A 425 6.46 3.48 17.16
CA GLY A 425 5.52 2.70 17.95
C GLY A 425 6.03 2.33 19.33
N ALA A 426 5.51 1.24 19.87
CA ALA A 426 5.87 0.75 21.21
C ALA A 426 5.95 -0.78 21.25
N THR A 427 6.75 -1.29 22.19
CA THR A 427 6.84 -2.71 22.46
C THR A 427 6.80 -3.03 23.95
N ASN A 428 6.17 -4.15 24.28
CA ASN A 428 6.22 -4.72 25.64
C ASN A 428 7.39 -5.72 25.80
N SER A 429 7.92 -6.23 24.70
CA SER A 429 8.99 -7.23 24.72
C SER A 429 10.22 -6.72 23.99
N TYR A 430 11.11 -6.02 24.74
CA TYR A 430 12.35 -5.55 24.15
C TYR A 430 13.14 -6.72 23.57
N LYS A 431 13.55 -6.58 22.32
CA LYS A 431 14.22 -7.60 21.51
C LYS A 431 13.45 -8.95 21.39
N GLY A 432 12.15 -8.94 21.51
CA GLY A 432 11.36 -10.18 21.49
C GLY A 432 11.65 -11.15 22.63
N ARG A 433 12.42 -10.74 23.66
CA ARG A 433 12.91 -11.59 24.76
C ARG A 433 12.59 -11.08 26.15
N TYR A 434 11.85 -9.99 26.27
CA TYR A 434 11.57 -9.29 27.54
C TYR A 434 12.87 -8.91 28.28
N GLU A 435 13.86 -8.42 27.55
CA GLU A 435 15.05 -7.83 28.14
C GLU A 435 14.75 -6.50 28.84
N ALA A 436 15.64 -6.08 29.73
CA ALA A 436 15.52 -4.79 30.41
C ALA A 436 15.52 -3.66 29.38
N TYR A 437 14.60 -2.72 29.56
CA TYR A 437 14.54 -1.56 28.69
C TYR A 437 15.82 -0.73 28.76
N PRO A 438 16.26 -0.11 27.64
CA PRO A 438 17.36 0.83 27.66
C PRO A 438 17.10 1.98 28.65
N SER A 439 18.15 2.39 29.37
CA SER A 439 18.03 3.48 30.33
C SER A 439 17.61 4.78 29.63
N GLY A 440 16.55 5.41 30.15
CA GLY A 440 16.07 6.69 29.64
C GLY A 440 15.14 6.57 28.42
N VAL A 441 14.78 5.37 28.00
CA VAL A 441 13.79 5.20 26.92
C VAL A 441 12.41 5.68 27.40
N SER A 442 11.69 6.35 26.49
CA SER A 442 10.32 6.80 26.74
C SER A 442 9.35 5.63 26.78
N THR A 443 8.27 5.79 27.53
CA THR A 443 7.28 4.72 27.68
C THR A 443 5.84 5.26 27.57
N PHE A 444 4.99 4.41 26.97
CA PHE A 444 3.55 4.59 26.86
C PHE A 444 2.84 3.47 27.61
N TYR A 445 2.18 3.77 28.70
CA TYR A 445 1.53 2.81 29.59
C TYR A 445 2.38 1.59 29.96
N GLY A 446 3.70 1.77 30.05
CA GLY A 446 4.66 0.71 30.39
C GLY A 446 5.32 0.03 29.20
N MET A 447 4.85 0.20 27.97
CA MET A 447 5.53 -0.23 26.77
C MET A 447 6.61 0.78 26.38
N MET A 448 7.78 0.32 25.93
CA MET A 448 8.86 1.20 25.51
C MET A 448 8.66 1.69 24.08
N TYR A 449 9.11 2.91 23.82
CA TYR A 449 9.21 3.45 22.46
C TYR A 449 10.18 2.62 21.60
N THR A 450 9.82 2.41 20.36
CA THR A 450 10.69 1.88 19.30
C THR A 450 10.43 2.61 17.99
N GLU A 451 11.49 2.98 17.28
CA GLU A 451 11.40 3.75 16.04
C GLU A 451 10.87 2.89 14.89
N HIS A 452 11.32 1.65 14.80
CA HIS A 452 10.93 0.70 13.76
C HIS A 452 10.38 -0.58 14.38
N PRO A 453 9.10 -0.59 14.76
CA PRO A 453 8.54 -1.74 15.48
C PRO A 453 8.23 -2.95 14.58
N VAL A 454 8.27 -2.81 13.25
CA VAL A 454 7.73 -3.81 12.33
C VAL A 454 8.75 -4.33 11.34
N TYR A 455 9.55 -3.46 10.71
CA TYR A 455 10.49 -3.81 9.65
C TYR A 455 11.92 -3.39 10.03
N ALA A 456 12.89 -4.18 9.58
CA ALA A 456 14.30 -3.83 9.70
C ALA A 456 14.84 -3.13 8.45
N ASP A 457 14.37 -3.53 7.26
CA ASP A 457 14.91 -3.10 5.99
C ASP A 457 13.81 -3.08 4.89
N PRO A 458 13.32 -1.91 4.51
CA PRO A 458 13.57 -0.61 5.15
C PRO A 458 12.94 -0.55 6.55
N GLY A 459 13.48 0.33 7.41
CA GLY A 459 12.86 0.58 8.71
C GLY A 459 11.42 1.08 8.53
N SER A 460 10.47 0.52 9.27
CA SER A 460 9.03 0.74 9.08
C SER A 460 8.61 2.21 9.14
N ASN A 461 9.37 3.06 9.81
CA ASN A 461 9.04 4.47 9.98
C ASN A 461 9.73 5.40 8.97
N HIS A 462 10.39 4.84 7.95
CA HIS A 462 11.01 5.64 6.87
C HIS A 462 10.04 5.92 5.72
N TRP A 463 9.15 4.99 5.38
CA TRP A 463 8.25 5.13 4.25
C TRP A 463 7.02 5.97 4.58
N ILE A 464 6.66 6.89 3.66
CA ILE A 464 5.55 7.83 3.85
C ILE A 464 4.17 7.16 3.95
N GLY A 465 4.01 5.96 3.39
CA GLY A 465 2.76 5.21 3.44
C GLY A 465 2.25 5.02 4.86
N ASN A 466 3.16 4.79 5.79
CA ASN A 466 2.79 4.64 7.21
C ASN A 466 2.12 5.91 7.77
N GLN A 467 2.50 7.10 7.29
CA GLN A 467 1.88 8.36 7.68
C GLN A 467 0.48 8.53 7.07
N VAL A 468 0.39 8.37 5.75
CA VAL A 468 -0.83 8.74 5.01
C VAL A 468 -1.97 7.76 5.29
N TRP A 469 -1.69 6.46 5.39
CA TRP A 469 -2.71 5.48 5.72
C TRP A 469 -3.18 5.58 7.18
N ALA A 470 -2.25 5.78 8.11
CA ALA A 470 -2.59 5.96 9.52
C ALA A 470 -3.51 7.16 9.75
N VAL A 471 -3.23 8.28 9.10
CA VAL A 471 -3.92 9.55 9.35
C VAL A 471 -5.20 9.70 8.53
N GLN A 472 -5.35 8.99 7.40
CA GLN A 472 -6.61 8.95 6.66
C GLN A 472 -7.78 8.59 7.58
N ARG A 473 -7.63 7.55 8.36
CA ARG A 473 -8.65 7.06 9.31
C ARG A 473 -9.00 8.09 10.39
N LEU A 474 -8.02 8.89 10.81
CA LEU A 474 -8.23 9.98 11.78
C LEU A 474 -9.02 11.14 11.17
N ALA A 475 -8.71 11.50 9.92
CA ALA A 475 -9.40 12.59 9.24
C ALA A 475 -10.86 12.25 8.96
N GLU A 476 -11.11 11.02 8.54
CA GLU A 476 -12.46 10.50 8.34
C GLU A 476 -13.23 10.40 9.67
N LEU A 477 -12.59 9.88 10.73
CA LEU A 477 -13.19 9.89 12.08
C LEU A 477 -13.52 11.31 12.54
N TYR A 478 -12.64 12.28 12.26
CA TYR A 478 -12.90 13.67 12.61
C TYR A 478 -14.15 14.20 11.90
N TYR A 479 -14.29 13.90 10.61
CA TYR A 479 -15.49 14.25 9.85
C TYR A 479 -16.76 13.63 10.45
N TRP A 480 -16.76 12.32 10.76
CA TRP A 480 -17.93 11.66 11.35
C TRP A 480 -18.27 12.17 12.75
N VAL A 481 -17.26 12.43 13.59
CA VAL A 481 -17.48 13.03 14.91
C VAL A 481 -18.06 14.44 14.81
N LYS A 482 -17.64 15.23 13.83
CA LYS A 482 -18.17 16.59 13.61
C LYS A 482 -19.60 16.59 13.05
N THR A 483 -19.96 15.63 12.23
CA THR A 483 -21.26 15.57 11.55
C THR A 483 -22.31 14.78 12.31
N GLU A 484 -21.95 13.66 12.91
CA GLU A 484 -22.87 12.77 13.65
C GLU A 484 -22.73 12.85 15.16
N GLY A 485 -21.65 13.43 15.65
CA GLY A 485 -21.35 13.53 17.07
C GLY A 485 -20.67 12.30 17.64
N ASN A 486 -20.34 12.36 18.93
CA ASN A 486 -19.66 11.30 19.67
C ASN A 486 -20.47 10.92 20.91
N THR A 487 -20.94 9.68 20.99
CA THR A 487 -21.65 9.13 22.15
C THR A 487 -20.80 8.16 22.96
N THR A 488 -19.54 7.91 22.54
CA THR A 488 -18.66 6.93 23.20
C THR A 488 -18.19 7.37 24.59
N GLY A 489 -18.08 8.68 24.79
CA GLY A 489 -17.63 9.27 26.05
C GLY A 489 -16.14 9.20 26.32
N VAL A 490 -15.33 8.73 25.35
CA VAL A 490 -13.86 8.67 25.47
C VAL A 490 -13.24 10.07 25.49
N LYS A 491 -12.17 10.23 26.26
CA LYS A 491 -11.46 11.50 26.44
C LYS A 491 -9.94 11.30 26.36
N PRO A 492 -9.39 11.12 25.17
CA PRO A 492 -7.96 10.84 24.99
C PRO A 492 -7.10 11.96 25.60
N GLY A 493 -6.22 11.60 26.51
CA GLY A 493 -5.40 12.59 27.23
C GLY A 493 -6.21 13.64 27.99
N GLY A 494 -7.46 13.34 28.35
CA GLY A 494 -8.39 14.25 29.00
C GLY A 494 -9.11 15.24 28.09
N MET A 495 -8.92 15.16 26.78
CA MET A 495 -9.53 16.03 25.75
C MET A 495 -10.83 15.41 25.24
N GLU A 496 -11.75 16.24 24.75
CA GLU A 496 -12.84 15.73 23.91
C GLU A 496 -12.28 15.11 22.64
N LEU A 497 -12.94 14.08 22.10
CA LEU A 497 -12.41 13.30 20.98
C LEU A 497 -12.17 14.17 19.73
N ASP A 498 -13.09 15.08 19.40
CA ASP A 498 -12.93 16.01 18.28
C ASP A 498 -11.77 16.98 18.48
N ALA A 499 -11.52 17.44 19.71
CA ALA A 499 -10.39 18.30 20.01
C ALA A 499 -9.04 17.56 19.89
N ALA A 500 -8.99 16.29 20.28
CA ALA A 500 -7.79 15.47 20.11
C ALA A 500 -7.49 15.21 18.63
N LEU A 501 -8.51 14.88 17.84
CA LEU A 501 -8.41 14.71 16.39
C LEU A 501 -7.95 16.01 15.70
N GLU A 502 -8.57 17.14 16.05
CA GLU A 502 -8.19 18.43 15.51
C GLU A 502 -6.72 18.78 15.81
N GLN A 503 -6.26 18.55 17.04
CA GLN A 503 -4.87 18.81 17.41
C GLN A 503 -3.88 18.00 16.56
N ILE A 504 -4.14 16.71 16.34
CA ILE A 504 -3.29 15.84 15.53
C ILE A 504 -3.32 16.30 14.08
N LEU A 505 -4.50 16.48 13.51
CA LEU A 505 -4.70 16.78 12.10
C LEU A 505 -4.21 18.18 11.72
N ASP A 506 -4.40 19.18 12.56
CA ASP A 506 -3.91 20.53 12.29
C ASP A 506 -2.38 20.55 12.12
N LYS A 507 -1.62 19.84 12.95
CA LYS A 507 -0.17 19.73 12.82
C LYS A 507 0.24 18.92 11.59
N TRP A 508 -0.39 17.77 11.37
CA TRP A 508 -0.06 16.86 10.29
C TRP A 508 -0.38 17.46 8.91
N CYS A 509 -1.59 18.02 8.72
CA CYS A 509 -1.98 18.66 7.48
C CYS A 509 -1.12 19.89 7.17
N ALA A 510 -0.79 20.69 8.18
CA ALA A 510 0.12 21.83 7.99
C ALA A 510 1.50 21.38 7.51
N TRP A 511 2.01 20.27 8.03
CA TRP A 511 3.29 19.73 7.60
C TRP A 511 3.25 19.29 6.12
N PHE A 512 2.21 18.55 5.70
CA PHE A 512 2.09 18.12 4.30
C PHE A 512 1.86 19.30 3.34
N VAL A 513 0.99 20.24 3.68
CA VAL A 513 0.75 21.45 2.86
C VAL A 513 2.05 22.24 2.66
N ASN A 514 2.89 22.33 3.70
CA ASN A 514 4.15 23.06 3.60
C ASN A 514 5.27 22.26 2.93
N ASN A 515 5.16 20.94 2.79
CA ASN A 515 6.22 20.11 2.25
C ASN A 515 5.87 19.42 0.92
N SER A 516 4.64 19.52 0.44
CA SER A 516 4.27 19.06 -0.91
C SER A 516 4.62 20.11 -1.97
N VAL A 517 4.85 19.67 -3.20
CA VAL A 517 5.27 20.50 -4.33
C VAL A 517 4.36 20.26 -5.52
N LEU A 518 3.84 21.32 -6.09
CA LEU A 518 3.15 21.33 -7.38
C LEU A 518 4.03 22.09 -8.38
N THR A 519 4.45 21.44 -9.45
CA THR A 519 5.32 22.05 -10.46
C THR A 519 4.52 22.79 -11.54
N ASP A 520 5.16 23.74 -12.22
CA ASP A 520 4.49 24.55 -13.23
C ASP A 520 4.19 23.76 -14.53
N ASP A 521 4.90 22.65 -14.75
CA ASP A 521 4.70 21.72 -15.87
C ASP A 521 3.63 20.66 -15.59
N GLY A 522 2.89 20.78 -14.50
CA GLY A 522 1.79 19.89 -14.18
C GLY A 522 2.17 18.64 -13.39
N ASP A 523 3.42 18.48 -12.98
CA ASP A 523 3.87 17.41 -12.10
C ASP A 523 3.73 17.79 -10.62
N PHE A 524 4.04 16.85 -9.73
CA PHE A 524 3.97 17.03 -8.27
C PHE A 524 5.02 16.17 -7.58
N TYR A 525 5.33 16.53 -6.34
CA TYR A 525 6.16 15.71 -5.44
C TYR A 525 5.60 15.81 -4.02
N ILE A 526 5.52 14.68 -3.32
CA ILE A 526 5.25 14.62 -1.89
C ILE A 526 6.47 14.07 -1.15
N PRO A 527 6.65 14.34 0.15
CA PRO A 527 7.61 13.59 0.94
C PRO A 527 7.40 12.09 0.76
N SER A 528 8.45 11.32 0.49
CA SER A 528 8.38 9.87 0.26
C SER A 528 9.15 9.08 1.30
N ASN A 529 10.27 9.62 1.78
CA ASN A 529 11.09 8.99 2.80
C ASN A 529 11.41 9.95 3.93
N LEU A 530 11.40 9.40 5.13
CA LEU A 530 11.61 10.12 6.38
C LEU A 530 12.78 9.56 7.15
N ASN A 531 13.42 10.39 7.97
CA ASN A 531 14.37 9.98 8.98
C ASN A 531 14.03 10.66 10.31
N TRP A 532 14.30 9.99 11.41
CA TRP A 532 13.87 10.40 12.72
C TRP A 532 15.05 10.64 13.66
N SER A 533 14.86 11.51 14.62
CA SER A 533 15.82 11.77 15.67
C SER A 533 15.12 12.01 17.00
N GLY A 534 15.60 11.34 18.03
CA GLY A 534 15.05 11.43 19.38
C GLY A 534 13.94 10.45 19.64
N GLN A 535 13.08 10.77 20.59
CA GLN A 535 11.96 9.94 21.03
C GLN A 535 10.87 10.85 21.63
N PRO A 536 9.60 10.39 21.70
CA PRO A 536 8.56 11.15 22.37
C PRO A 536 8.85 11.29 23.87
N ASP A 537 8.27 12.31 24.50
CA ASP A 537 8.28 12.43 25.95
C ASP A 537 7.57 11.22 26.58
N LYS A 538 7.91 10.88 27.81
CA LYS A 538 7.21 9.81 28.53
C LYS A 538 5.72 10.18 28.66
N TRP A 539 4.81 9.25 28.30
CA TRP A 539 3.39 9.48 28.43
C TRP A 539 2.98 9.69 29.89
N GLY A 540 2.39 10.83 30.16
CA GLY A 540 1.93 11.24 31.48
C GLY A 540 0.41 11.39 31.63
N GLY A 541 -0.38 10.90 30.65
CA GLY A 541 -1.83 11.04 30.61
C GLY A 541 -2.33 12.30 29.90
N SER A 542 -1.44 13.04 29.23
CA SER A 542 -1.77 14.17 28.37
C SER A 542 -0.71 14.35 27.28
N ALA A 543 -1.10 14.90 26.14
CA ALA A 543 -0.19 15.23 25.05
C ALA A 543 0.88 16.26 25.48
N THR A 544 2.07 16.13 24.89
CA THR A 544 3.17 17.09 24.99
C THR A 544 3.58 17.54 23.59
N ASP A 545 4.42 18.57 23.52
CA ASP A 545 4.92 19.04 22.21
C ASP A 545 6.04 18.16 21.63
N ASN A 546 6.52 17.17 22.35
CA ASN A 546 7.60 16.27 21.93
C ASN A 546 8.79 16.98 21.26
N THR A 547 9.26 18.06 21.89
CA THR A 547 10.32 18.91 21.32
C THR A 547 11.65 18.17 21.12
N GLY A 548 11.80 16.99 21.73
CA GLY A 548 12.95 16.11 21.57
C GLY A 548 12.83 15.10 20.42
N LEU A 549 11.68 15.05 19.73
CA LEU A 549 11.41 14.16 18.61
C LEU A 549 11.25 14.98 17.33
N THR A 550 12.09 14.74 16.34
CA THR A 550 12.08 15.47 15.07
C THR A 550 12.05 14.54 13.87
N CYS A 551 11.37 14.99 12.82
CA CYS A 551 11.27 14.31 11.54
C CYS A 551 12.04 15.09 10.46
N THR A 552 12.80 14.39 9.63
CA THR A 552 13.51 14.97 8.49
C THR A 552 13.10 14.26 7.22
N ILE A 553 12.73 15.01 6.18
CA ILE A 553 12.45 14.46 4.87
C ILE A 553 13.77 14.10 4.20
N THR A 554 13.93 12.84 3.78
CA THR A 554 15.14 12.33 3.11
C THR A 554 14.90 11.97 1.65
N GLY A 555 13.64 11.98 1.21
CA GLY A 555 13.26 11.75 -0.18
C GLY A 555 11.92 12.37 -0.52
N TYR A 556 11.75 12.69 -1.79
CA TYR A 556 10.49 13.10 -2.40
C TYR A 556 10.15 12.13 -3.53
N GLY A 557 8.86 11.90 -3.77
CA GLY A 557 8.40 10.98 -4.79
C GLY A 557 7.11 11.42 -5.45
N ASN A 558 6.86 10.86 -6.62
CA ASN A 558 5.69 11.11 -7.46
C ASN A 558 5.23 9.86 -8.24
N THR A 559 5.72 8.69 -7.88
CA THR A 559 5.38 7.40 -8.51
C THR A 559 4.42 6.55 -7.66
N ASP A 560 4.40 6.77 -6.35
CA ASP A 560 3.55 6.07 -5.39
C ASP A 560 2.16 6.73 -5.33
N PHE A 561 1.31 6.43 -6.31
CA PHE A 561 -0.02 7.05 -6.43
C PHE A 561 -0.97 6.68 -5.30
N GLY A 562 -0.78 5.53 -4.66
CA GLY A 562 -1.57 5.16 -3.48
C GLY A 562 -1.32 6.11 -2.32
N CYS A 563 -0.06 6.36 -1.99
CA CYS A 563 0.29 7.32 -0.94
C CYS A 563 -0.22 8.74 -1.25
N VAL A 564 -0.13 9.16 -2.52
CA VAL A 564 -0.64 10.48 -2.96
C VAL A 564 -2.15 10.56 -2.80
N ALA A 565 -2.86 9.53 -3.19
CA ALA A 565 -4.33 9.48 -3.11
C ALA A 565 -4.82 9.37 -1.65
N SER A 566 -4.16 8.59 -0.82
CA SER A 566 -4.47 8.51 0.62
C SER A 566 -4.22 9.85 1.33
N LEU A 567 -3.14 10.55 0.97
CA LEU A 567 -2.91 11.94 1.41
C LEU A 567 -4.08 12.84 0.98
N ALA A 568 -4.46 12.80 -0.30
CA ALA A 568 -5.57 13.60 -0.81
C ALA A 568 -6.87 13.31 -0.07
N ASN A 569 -7.19 12.03 0.15
CA ASN A 569 -8.37 11.60 0.90
C ASN A 569 -8.38 12.16 2.33
N THR A 570 -7.24 12.11 3.03
CA THR A 570 -7.05 12.74 4.35
C THR A 570 -7.38 14.23 4.31
N LEU A 571 -6.83 14.95 3.33
CA LEU A 571 -7.00 16.40 3.20
C LEU A 571 -8.44 16.80 2.84
N ILE A 572 -9.17 15.97 2.07
CA ILE A 572 -10.59 16.17 1.74
C ILE A 572 -11.44 16.09 3.01
N TYR A 573 -11.31 15.01 3.77
CA TYR A 573 -12.06 14.82 5.02
C TYR A 573 -11.73 15.91 6.05
N TYR A 574 -10.45 16.24 6.19
CA TYR A 574 -10.02 17.31 7.09
C TYR A 574 -10.64 18.66 6.72
N ALA A 575 -10.57 19.06 5.45
CA ALA A 575 -11.14 20.30 4.97
C ALA A 575 -12.66 20.36 5.21
N LYS A 576 -13.37 19.26 4.92
CA LYS A 576 -14.83 19.18 5.15
C LYS A 576 -15.18 19.27 6.63
N ALA A 577 -14.44 18.58 7.49
CA ALA A 577 -14.63 18.65 8.94
C ALA A 577 -14.35 20.05 9.52
N LYS A 578 -13.44 20.83 8.87
CA LYS A 578 -13.18 22.24 9.20
C LYS A 578 -14.23 23.19 8.60
N GLY A 579 -15.24 22.68 7.86
CA GLY A 579 -16.32 23.49 7.27
C GLY A 579 -15.91 24.30 6.03
N VAL A 580 -14.89 23.84 5.30
CA VAL A 580 -14.45 24.48 4.05
C VAL A 580 -15.43 24.13 2.93
N GLU A 581 -15.90 25.14 2.21
CA GLU A 581 -16.72 24.98 0.99
C GLU A 581 -15.83 25.08 -0.26
N SER A 582 -16.21 24.40 -1.35
CA SER A 582 -15.46 24.39 -2.61
C SER A 582 -15.19 25.81 -3.17
N SER A 583 -16.16 26.71 -3.03
CA SER A 583 -16.02 28.10 -3.45
C SER A 583 -14.90 28.87 -2.74
N ALA A 584 -14.45 28.36 -1.58
CA ALA A 584 -13.38 29.00 -0.80
C ALA A 584 -12.01 28.92 -1.49
N ILE A 585 -11.79 27.93 -2.36
CA ILE A 585 -10.52 27.74 -3.09
C ILE A 585 -10.58 28.24 -4.54
N ALA A 586 -11.75 28.63 -5.05
CA ALA A 586 -11.91 29.05 -6.44
C ALA A 586 -10.99 30.22 -6.79
N GLY A 587 -10.11 30.01 -7.78
CA GLY A 587 -9.14 31.01 -8.25
C GLY A 587 -8.04 31.38 -7.25
N LYS A 588 -7.84 30.58 -6.20
CA LYS A 588 -6.77 30.74 -5.22
C LYS A 588 -5.57 29.86 -5.56
N THR A 589 -4.39 30.34 -5.18
CA THR A 589 -3.13 29.60 -5.13
C THR A 589 -2.48 29.80 -3.77
N TYR A 590 -1.64 28.86 -3.37
CA TYR A 590 -0.95 28.88 -2.07
C TYR A 590 0.56 28.76 -2.29
N ASP A 591 1.30 29.86 -2.07
CA ASP A 591 2.73 29.96 -2.35
C ASP A 591 3.58 28.89 -1.64
N CYS A 592 3.12 28.39 -0.50
CA CYS A 592 3.83 27.32 0.24
C CYS A 592 3.83 25.97 -0.49
N ILE A 593 2.99 25.79 -1.52
CA ILE A 593 2.88 24.55 -2.30
C ILE A 593 3.56 24.69 -3.67
N GLY A 594 3.74 25.90 -4.19
CA GLY A 594 4.20 26.15 -5.55
C GLY A 594 5.67 25.81 -5.81
N SER A 595 5.99 25.51 -7.08
CA SER A 595 7.33 25.09 -7.55
C SER A 595 8.41 26.16 -7.35
N THR A 596 8.10 27.43 -7.54
CA THR A 596 9.03 28.56 -7.30
C THR A 596 9.54 28.61 -5.87
N ALA A 597 8.72 28.13 -4.93
CA ALA A 597 9.07 28.05 -3.53
C ALA A 597 10.04 26.89 -3.22
N LYS A 598 10.20 25.92 -4.11
CA LYS A 598 10.85 24.63 -3.85
C LYS A 598 11.85 24.22 -4.94
N ALA A 599 12.37 25.20 -5.68
CA ALA A 599 13.41 24.95 -6.68
C ALA A 599 14.60 24.18 -6.07
N GLY A 600 14.96 23.07 -6.71
CA GLY A 600 16.06 22.18 -6.28
C GLY A 600 15.65 20.98 -5.43
N ILE A 601 14.36 20.77 -5.13
CA ILE A 601 13.90 19.54 -4.43
C ILE A 601 14.14 18.28 -5.27
N VAL A 602 14.01 18.37 -6.60
CA VAL A 602 14.11 17.20 -7.50
C VAL A 602 15.54 16.70 -7.61
N ASP A 603 16.54 17.58 -7.50
CA ASP A 603 17.97 17.23 -7.68
C ASP A 603 18.72 16.99 -6.36
N GLY A 604 18.04 17.13 -5.25
CA GLY A 604 18.61 16.95 -3.92
C GLY A 604 17.73 17.65 -2.89
N VAL A 605 17.20 16.89 -1.99
CA VAL A 605 16.29 17.34 -0.94
C VAL A 605 16.98 18.42 -0.09
N THR A 606 16.84 19.64 -0.49
CA THR A 606 17.19 20.80 0.34
C THR A 606 15.90 21.44 0.82
N GLY A 607 15.33 20.85 1.86
CA GLY A 607 14.03 21.13 2.38
C GLY A 607 13.65 22.60 2.55
N GLY A 608 12.38 22.82 2.63
CA GLY A 608 11.70 24.04 3.03
C GLY A 608 10.84 24.65 1.93
N SER A 609 9.66 25.10 2.31
CA SER A 609 8.83 25.91 1.43
C SER A 609 9.50 27.27 1.23
N GLY A 610 9.63 27.76 0.02
CA GLY A 610 10.08 29.12 -0.26
C GLY A 610 9.00 30.18 0.01
N GLY A 611 7.74 29.74 0.21
CA GLY A 611 6.61 30.59 0.53
C GLY A 611 6.37 30.77 2.04
N THR A 612 5.38 31.57 2.38
CA THR A 612 4.97 31.71 3.78
C THR A 612 4.27 30.44 4.25
N ALA A 613 4.87 29.73 5.19
CA ALA A 613 4.32 28.50 5.77
C ALA A 613 2.97 28.77 6.46
N ILE A 614 2.02 27.85 6.22
CA ILE A 614 0.73 27.84 6.91
C ILE A 614 0.94 27.00 8.20
N LYS A 615 0.50 27.55 9.33
CA LYS A 615 0.68 26.90 10.62
C LYS A 615 -0.54 26.08 11.00
N ALA A 616 -0.33 25.11 11.90
CA ALA A 616 -1.41 24.43 12.56
C ALA A 616 -2.38 25.43 13.20
N GLY A 617 -3.69 25.23 12.95
CA GLY A 617 -4.76 26.10 13.44
C GLY A 617 -4.96 27.42 12.67
N ASP A 618 -4.17 27.71 11.65
CA ASP A 618 -4.41 28.84 10.76
C ASP A 618 -5.73 28.67 9.98
N ALA A 619 -6.50 29.74 9.84
CA ALA A 619 -7.80 29.70 9.15
C ALA A 619 -7.71 29.25 7.68
N GLN A 620 -6.56 29.42 7.05
CA GLN A 620 -6.33 29.01 5.66
C GLN A 620 -5.93 27.54 5.50
N LEU A 621 -5.64 26.83 6.60
CA LEU A 621 -5.11 25.48 6.52
C LEU A 621 -6.10 24.51 5.83
N GLY A 622 -7.38 24.59 6.21
CA GLY A 622 -8.42 23.79 5.58
C GLY A 622 -8.59 24.07 4.08
N GLU A 623 -8.54 25.34 3.68
CA GLU A 623 -8.62 25.75 2.28
C GLU A 623 -7.40 25.26 1.47
N ALA A 624 -6.19 25.42 2.01
CA ALA A 624 -4.97 24.95 1.37
C ALA A 624 -4.94 23.41 1.28
N SER A 625 -5.49 22.71 2.26
CA SER A 625 -5.66 21.26 2.24
C SER A 625 -6.58 20.81 1.12
N LEU A 626 -7.77 21.41 0.97
CA LEU A 626 -8.69 21.09 -0.12
C LEU A 626 -8.07 21.38 -1.50
N TYR A 627 -7.38 22.53 -1.63
CA TYR A 627 -6.69 22.90 -2.85
C TYR A 627 -5.60 21.87 -3.21
N LEU A 628 -4.74 21.50 -2.25
CA LEU A 628 -3.69 20.51 -2.47
C LEU A 628 -4.29 19.15 -2.88
N ALA A 629 -5.34 18.69 -2.19
CA ALA A 629 -6.02 17.44 -2.53
C ALA A 629 -6.53 17.43 -3.97
N GLN A 630 -7.22 18.50 -4.41
CA GLN A 630 -7.69 18.62 -5.78
C GLN A 630 -6.54 18.58 -6.78
N GLN A 631 -5.52 19.38 -6.56
CA GLN A 631 -4.36 19.45 -7.45
C GLN A 631 -3.62 18.11 -7.55
N LEU A 632 -3.46 17.38 -6.46
CA LEU A 632 -2.82 16.07 -6.47
C LEU A 632 -3.64 15.06 -7.29
N MET A 633 -4.95 14.94 -7.03
CA MET A 633 -5.80 13.96 -7.73
C MET A 633 -5.95 14.27 -9.22
N ASP A 634 -6.09 15.55 -9.59
CA ASP A 634 -6.19 15.93 -10.99
C ASP A 634 -4.89 15.67 -11.76
N ARG A 635 -3.72 15.87 -11.11
CA ARG A 635 -2.40 15.58 -11.69
C ARG A 635 -2.13 14.08 -11.77
N VAL A 636 -2.47 13.31 -10.73
CA VAL A 636 -2.40 11.85 -10.78
C VAL A 636 -3.21 11.32 -11.96
N TRP A 637 -4.43 11.84 -12.15
CA TRP A 637 -5.28 11.45 -13.28
C TRP A 637 -4.66 11.84 -14.63
N ALA A 638 -4.19 13.07 -14.76
CA ALA A 638 -3.62 13.55 -16.01
C ALA A 638 -2.32 12.85 -16.43
N ILE A 639 -1.49 12.46 -15.45
CA ILE A 639 -0.16 11.88 -15.69
C ILE A 639 -0.23 10.36 -15.76
N GLY A 640 -1.03 9.76 -14.88
CA GLY A 640 -0.95 8.33 -14.58
C GLY A 640 -2.03 7.47 -15.21
N ARG A 641 -3.11 8.08 -15.72
CA ARG A 641 -4.22 7.31 -16.32
C ARG A 641 -3.79 6.65 -17.61
N ASP A 642 -3.99 5.35 -17.72
CA ASP A 642 -3.78 4.60 -18.95
C ASP A 642 -5.02 3.75 -19.32
N ASP A 643 -4.87 2.71 -20.14
CA ASP A 643 -5.97 1.89 -20.65
C ASP A 643 -6.49 0.83 -19.68
N ILE A 644 -5.84 0.61 -18.53
CA ILE A 644 -6.30 -0.35 -17.50
C ILE A 644 -6.33 0.21 -16.08
N GLY A 645 -5.76 1.40 -15.84
CA GLY A 645 -5.73 1.92 -14.48
C GLY A 645 -4.91 3.19 -14.29
N LEU A 646 -4.17 3.22 -13.20
CA LEU A 646 -3.27 4.32 -12.83
C LEU A 646 -1.88 3.78 -12.58
N THR A 647 -0.91 4.26 -13.34
CA THR A 647 0.51 3.91 -13.17
C THR A 647 1.42 5.03 -13.61
N ARG A 648 2.66 4.95 -13.18
CA ARG A 648 3.74 5.82 -13.65
C ARG A 648 5.02 5.01 -13.72
N THR A 649 5.82 5.24 -14.75
CA THR A 649 7.14 4.61 -14.87
C THR A 649 7.99 4.91 -13.64
N ASP A 650 8.55 3.86 -13.07
CA ASP A 650 9.44 3.89 -11.91
C ASP A 650 10.77 3.20 -12.23
N HIS A 651 11.79 3.49 -11.43
CA HIS A 651 13.14 2.97 -11.56
C HIS A 651 13.66 2.51 -10.21
N ASN A 652 14.00 1.24 -10.08
CA ASN A 652 14.39 0.67 -8.80
C ASN A 652 15.68 -0.16 -8.87
N GLY A 653 16.82 0.47 -8.61
CA GLY A 653 18.13 -0.22 -8.57
C GLY A 653 18.24 -1.27 -7.45
N SER A 654 17.39 -1.19 -6.41
CA SER A 654 17.40 -2.18 -5.33
C SER A 654 16.88 -3.56 -5.78
N LEU A 655 16.24 -3.66 -6.95
CA LEU A 655 15.89 -4.94 -7.57
C LEU A 655 17.10 -5.82 -7.92
N ALA A 656 18.32 -5.28 -7.91
CA ALA A 656 19.54 -6.08 -7.95
C ALA A 656 19.58 -7.16 -6.85
N ARG A 657 18.94 -6.91 -5.71
CA ARG A 657 18.78 -7.85 -4.59
C ARG A 657 18.00 -9.10 -4.98
N PHE A 658 17.11 -9.01 -5.94
CA PHE A 658 16.36 -10.14 -6.46
C PHE A 658 17.26 -11.31 -6.86
N PHE A 659 18.40 -11.03 -7.48
CA PHE A 659 19.35 -12.04 -7.96
C PHE A 659 20.38 -12.46 -6.93
N SER A 660 20.68 -11.64 -5.94
CA SER A 660 21.85 -11.84 -5.09
C SER A 660 21.61 -11.72 -3.59
N GLN A 661 20.40 -11.35 -3.15
CA GLN A 661 20.10 -11.28 -1.72
C GLN A 661 20.28 -12.65 -1.07
N PRO A 662 21.25 -12.84 -0.15
CA PRO A 662 21.39 -14.10 0.58
C PRO A 662 20.24 -14.26 1.57
N VAL A 663 19.79 -15.51 1.74
CA VAL A 663 18.86 -15.90 2.78
C VAL A 663 19.62 -16.68 3.84
N HIS A 664 19.49 -16.28 5.10
CA HIS A 664 20.24 -16.89 6.20
C HIS A 664 19.67 -18.26 6.58
N VAL A 665 20.22 -19.30 5.94
CA VAL A 665 19.92 -20.70 6.24
C VAL A 665 21.08 -21.26 7.07
N PRO A 666 20.83 -21.83 8.27
CA PRO A 666 21.87 -22.42 9.10
C PRO A 666 22.70 -23.45 8.35
N SER A 667 24.03 -23.41 8.50
CA SER A 667 24.96 -24.24 7.73
C SER A 667 24.78 -25.77 7.94
N SER A 668 24.18 -26.13 9.07
CA SER A 668 23.85 -27.55 9.41
C SER A 668 22.52 -28.00 8.80
N TYR A 669 21.70 -27.08 8.23
CA TYR A 669 20.40 -27.40 7.67
C TYR A 669 20.46 -27.64 6.17
N THR A 670 19.79 -28.67 5.72
CA THR A 670 19.41 -28.90 4.32
C THR A 670 18.04 -29.54 4.32
N GLY A 671 17.10 -28.93 3.60
CA GLY A 671 15.73 -29.40 3.47
C GLY A 671 15.20 -29.27 2.06
N THR A 672 13.98 -29.72 1.85
CA THR A 672 13.26 -29.56 0.60
C THR A 672 11.93 -28.89 0.90
N MET A 673 11.59 -27.86 0.15
CA MET A 673 10.29 -27.20 0.22
C MET A 673 9.21 -28.11 -0.37
N PRO A 674 7.92 -27.87 -0.04
CA PRO A 674 6.83 -28.69 -0.59
C PRO A 674 6.74 -28.69 -2.12
N ASN A 675 7.19 -27.63 -2.79
CA ASN A 675 7.27 -27.53 -4.25
C ASN A 675 8.47 -28.25 -4.87
N GLY A 676 9.38 -28.79 -4.04
CA GLY A 676 10.58 -29.52 -4.47
C GLY A 676 11.87 -28.68 -4.46
N ASP A 677 11.83 -27.41 -4.21
CA ASP A 677 13.01 -26.55 -4.12
C ASP A 677 13.87 -26.90 -2.90
N THR A 678 15.18 -26.72 -3.03
CA THR A 678 16.11 -27.02 -1.94
C THR A 678 16.38 -25.78 -1.10
N ILE A 679 16.25 -25.93 0.23
CA ILE A 679 16.71 -24.95 1.21
C ILE A 679 18.01 -25.44 1.83
N ALA A 680 19.08 -24.69 1.65
CA ALA A 680 20.40 -24.98 2.23
C ALA A 680 21.21 -23.70 2.41
N SER A 681 22.31 -23.78 3.15
CA SER A 681 23.26 -22.68 3.24
C SER A 681 23.69 -22.21 1.85
N GLY A 682 23.69 -20.91 1.63
CA GLY A 682 23.92 -20.28 0.34
C GLY A 682 22.66 -20.08 -0.51
N ALA A 683 21.48 -20.33 0.05
CA ALA A 683 20.23 -19.95 -0.60
C ALA A 683 20.15 -18.43 -0.79
N THR A 684 19.57 -18.04 -1.92
CA THR A 684 19.27 -16.63 -2.21
C THR A 684 17.76 -16.42 -2.33
N PHE A 685 17.33 -15.17 -2.32
CA PHE A 685 15.95 -14.80 -2.53
C PHE A 685 15.34 -15.52 -3.73
N LEU A 686 15.98 -15.42 -4.90
CA LEU A 686 15.50 -16.05 -6.14
C LEU A 686 15.54 -17.58 -6.05
N SER A 687 16.56 -18.19 -5.42
CA SER A 687 16.65 -19.64 -5.34
C SER A 687 15.52 -20.30 -4.53
N LEU A 688 14.90 -19.56 -3.63
CA LEU A 688 13.70 -19.98 -2.90
C LEU A 688 12.40 -19.64 -3.63
N ARG A 689 12.52 -19.05 -4.80
CA ARG A 689 11.42 -18.60 -5.64
C ARG A 689 11.70 -18.94 -7.10
N SER A 690 12.10 -20.17 -7.35
CA SER A 690 12.56 -20.64 -8.68
C SER A 690 11.52 -20.47 -9.77
N MET A 691 10.25 -20.36 -9.41
CA MET A 691 9.15 -20.14 -10.33
C MET A 691 9.22 -18.79 -11.04
N TYR A 692 9.90 -17.79 -10.48
CA TYR A 692 10.09 -16.49 -11.13
C TYR A 692 10.76 -16.57 -12.49
N GLU A 693 11.85 -17.33 -12.59
CA GLU A 693 12.55 -17.46 -13.88
C GLU A 693 11.76 -18.27 -14.91
N SER A 694 11.03 -19.28 -14.48
CA SER A 694 10.35 -20.20 -15.39
C SER A 694 8.93 -19.75 -15.72
N GLN A 695 8.29 -19.01 -14.82
CA GLN A 695 6.86 -18.61 -14.89
C GLN A 695 5.93 -19.79 -15.23
N SER A 696 6.37 -21.03 -14.91
CA SER A 696 5.74 -22.25 -15.41
C SER A 696 4.37 -22.52 -14.79
N ASN A 697 4.08 -21.91 -13.64
CA ASN A 697 2.81 -22.03 -12.94
C ASN A 697 1.89 -20.83 -13.15
N CYS A 698 2.37 -19.75 -13.79
CA CYS A 698 1.57 -18.57 -14.07
C CYS A 698 0.37 -18.92 -14.94
N LYS A 699 -0.81 -18.55 -14.48
CA LYS A 699 -2.08 -18.75 -15.17
C LYS A 699 -2.85 -17.44 -15.32
N GLY A 700 -2.18 -16.33 -14.98
CA GLY A 700 -2.73 -14.99 -14.98
C GLY A 700 -3.28 -14.58 -16.34
N VAL A 701 -4.02 -13.51 -16.34
CA VAL A 701 -4.60 -12.91 -17.54
C VAL A 701 -3.53 -12.19 -18.35
N GLN A 702 -2.51 -11.68 -17.66
CA GLN A 702 -1.36 -11.07 -18.32
C GLN A 702 -0.52 -12.11 -19.05
N THR A 703 0.11 -11.66 -20.08
CA THR A 703 0.98 -12.53 -20.87
C THR A 703 2.18 -12.91 -20.02
N THR A 704 2.21 -14.15 -19.57
CA THR A 704 3.37 -14.79 -18.95
C THR A 704 4.69 -14.44 -19.70
N GLN A 705 4.60 -14.10 -20.99
CA GLN A 705 5.73 -13.70 -21.78
C GLN A 705 6.28 -12.32 -21.37
N GLU A 706 5.46 -11.36 -21.02
CA GLU A 706 5.91 -10.04 -20.55
C GLU A 706 6.66 -10.17 -19.22
N ALA A 707 6.17 -10.98 -18.31
CA ALA A 707 6.83 -11.27 -17.04
C ALA A 707 8.20 -11.95 -17.27
N ILE A 708 8.27 -12.93 -18.16
CA ILE A 708 9.51 -13.60 -18.52
C ILE A 708 10.50 -12.60 -19.14
N ASP A 709 10.03 -11.75 -20.02
CA ASP A 709 10.87 -10.75 -20.72
C ASP A 709 11.41 -9.72 -19.73
N LEU A 710 10.62 -9.27 -18.76
CA LEU A 710 11.04 -8.34 -17.71
C LEU A 710 12.12 -8.96 -16.80
N VAL A 711 11.92 -10.23 -16.36
CA VAL A 711 12.95 -10.94 -15.57
C VAL A 711 14.25 -11.07 -16.36
N ALA A 712 14.14 -11.39 -17.66
CA ALA A 712 15.31 -11.51 -18.53
C ALA A 712 16.04 -10.18 -18.72
N GLU A 713 15.31 -9.08 -18.84
CA GLU A 713 15.88 -7.73 -18.92
C GLU A 713 16.58 -7.32 -17.64
N LEU A 714 15.92 -7.48 -16.49
CA LEU A 714 16.51 -7.22 -15.16
C LEU A 714 17.77 -8.07 -14.96
N LYS A 715 17.75 -9.35 -15.37
CA LYS A 715 18.91 -10.23 -15.27
C LYS A 715 20.07 -9.77 -16.15
N ALA A 716 19.80 -9.38 -17.39
CA ALA A 716 20.82 -8.87 -18.29
C ALA A 716 21.43 -7.54 -17.78
N ALA A 717 20.61 -6.67 -17.21
CA ALA A 717 21.05 -5.43 -16.56
C ALA A 717 21.93 -5.72 -15.34
N TYR A 718 21.50 -6.66 -14.48
CA TYR A 718 22.25 -7.10 -13.30
C TYR A 718 23.62 -7.71 -13.70
N GLU A 719 23.66 -8.62 -14.68
CA GLU A 719 24.91 -9.23 -15.16
C GLU A 719 25.88 -8.18 -15.72
N LYS A 720 25.36 -7.14 -16.37
CA LYS A 720 26.14 -6.01 -16.88
C LYS A 720 26.75 -5.17 -15.76
N ASP A 721 25.99 -4.89 -14.71
CA ASP A 721 26.46 -4.16 -13.52
C ASP A 721 27.52 -4.96 -12.76
N VAL A 722 27.30 -6.25 -12.55
CA VAL A 722 28.29 -7.16 -11.94
C VAL A 722 29.58 -7.23 -12.76
N ALA A 723 29.49 -7.29 -14.10
CA ALA A 723 30.65 -7.24 -14.96
C ALA A 723 31.41 -5.90 -14.91
N ALA A 724 30.71 -4.81 -14.55
CA ALA A 724 31.31 -3.50 -14.29
C ALA A 724 31.90 -3.36 -12.88
N GLY A 725 31.64 -4.31 -11.98
CA GLY A 725 32.19 -4.36 -10.62
C GLY A 725 31.18 -4.12 -9.50
N ALA A 726 29.90 -3.92 -9.81
CA ALA A 726 28.84 -3.84 -8.81
C ALA A 726 28.73 -5.16 -8.03
N SER A 727 28.50 -5.07 -6.73
CA SER A 727 28.28 -6.23 -5.87
C SER A 727 27.38 -5.89 -4.70
N TRP A 728 26.43 -6.78 -4.40
CA TRP A 728 25.64 -6.72 -3.20
C TRP A 728 26.14 -7.77 -2.21
N SER A 729 26.61 -7.31 -1.03
CA SER A 729 27.17 -8.21 -0.02
C SER A 729 26.11 -8.95 0.79
N GLY A 730 24.94 -8.36 0.94
CA GLY A 730 23.89 -8.83 1.84
C GLY A 730 24.19 -8.65 3.34
N ASN A 731 25.34 -8.03 3.67
CA ASN A 731 25.76 -7.81 5.06
C ASN A 731 25.31 -6.47 5.63
N ASN A 732 24.83 -5.58 4.78
CA ASN A 732 24.35 -4.25 5.15
C ASN A 732 22.86 -4.17 4.87
N SER A 733 22.11 -3.52 5.77
CA SER A 733 20.73 -3.15 5.45
C SER A 733 20.71 -2.24 4.21
N ALA A 734 19.78 -2.47 3.29
CA ALA A 734 19.64 -1.66 2.07
C ALA A 734 19.35 -0.19 2.39
N SER A 735 18.75 0.09 3.54
CA SER A 735 18.46 1.44 4.01
C SER A 735 19.66 2.12 4.69
N SER A 736 20.70 1.38 5.05
CA SER A 736 21.93 1.94 5.61
C SER A 736 22.75 2.70 4.56
N ASP A 737 23.60 3.62 4.99
CA ASP A 737 24.50 4.34 4.07
C ASP A 737 25.41 3.39 3.28
N ALA A 738 25.88 2.32 3.91
CA ALA A 738 26.70 1.30 3.27
C ALA A 738 25.90 0.49 2.24
N GLY A 739 24.68 0.07 2.58
CA GLY A 739 23.81 -0.65 1.66
C GLY A 739 23.37 0.21 0.47
N LYS A 740 23.00 1.46 0.72
CA LYS A 740 22.70 2.43 -0.35
C LYS A 740 23.89 2.62 -1.30
N ALA A 741 25.11 2.69 -0.75
CA ALA A 741 26.32 2.81 -1.57
C ALA A 741 26.57 1.58 -2.44
N GLU A 742 26.37 0.36 -1.92
CA GLU A 742 26.46 -0.86 -2.71
C GLU A 742 25.40 -0.91 -3.82
N LEU A 743 24.14 -0.56 -3.52
CA LEU A 743 23.04 -0.58 -4.47
C LEU A 743 23.16 0.51 -5.54
N ALA A 744 23.80 1.63 -5.24
CA ALA A 744 24.04 2.72 -6.19
C ALA A 744 24.92 2.31 -7.39
N ASP A 745 25.73 1.25 -7.26
CA ASP A 745 26.53 0.73 -8.35
C ASP A 745 25.72 -0.07 -9.38
N PHE A 746 24.47 -0.46 -9.07
CA PHE A 746 23.58 -1.19 -9.98
C PHE A 746 22.81 -0.25 -10.91
N THR A 747 23.54 0.55 -11.68
CA THR A 747 22.98 1.60 -12.54
C THR A 747 22.20 1.08 -13.74
N ASN A 748 22.54 -0.09 -14.30
CA ASN A 748 21.79 -0.68 -15.39
C ASN A 748 20.47 -1.30 -14.90
N VAL A 749 20.45 -1.92 -13.71
CA VAL A 749 19.21 -2.38 -13.08
C VAL A 749 18.31 -1.18 -12.77
N GLY A 750 18.89 -0.12 -12.21
CA GLY A 750 18.17 1.13 -11.95
C GLY A 750 17.71 1.89 -13.19
N ALA A 751 18.12 1.51 -14.39
CA ALA A 751 17.65 2.09 -15.64
C ALA A 751 16.51 1.28 -16.30
N VAL A 752 16.15 0.13 -15.76
CA VAL A 752 15.02 -0.65 -16.27
C VAL A 752 13.73 0.09 -15.90
N GLU A 753 12.87 0.28 -16.88
CA GLU A 753 11.58 0.91 -16.70
C GLU A 753 10.58 -0.09 -16.12
N LEU A 754 9.93 0.30 -15.03
CA LEU A 754 8.96 -0.50 -14.32
C LEU A 754 7.61 0.22 -14.31
N GLN A 755 6.55 -0.52 -14.51
CA GLN A 755 5.19 -0.01 -14.37
C GLN A 755 4.45 -0.89 -13.37
N TYR A 756 3.76 -0.24 -12.43
CA TYR A 756 3.10 -0.92 -11.33
C TYR A 756 1.63 -0.54 -11.29
N HIS A 757 0.74 -1.49 -11.56
CA HIS A 757 -0.69 -1.37 -11.33
C HIS A 757 -1.07 -2.13 -10.06
N ARG A 758 -0.74 -1.54 -8.93
CA ARG A 758 -1.07 -2.11 -7.63
C ARG A 758 -2.55 -1.92 -7.30
N PHE A 759 -3.18 -2.97 -6.77
CA PHE A 759 -4.59 -2.91 -6.39
C PHE A 759 -4.85 -1.84 -5.32
N TRP A 760 -3.96 -1.71 -4.36
CA TRP A 760 -4.09 -0.71 -3.31
C TRP A 760 -3.88 0.73 -3.80
N HIS A 761 -3.02 0.99 -4.79
CA HIS A 761 -2.92 2.30 -5.46
C HIS A 761 -4.24 2.71 -6.08
N ALA A 762 -4.84 1.78 -6.83
CA ALA A 762 -6.15 1.99 -7.42
C ALA A 762 -7.22 2.17 -6.34
N GLY A 763 -7.16 1.39 -5.27
CA GLY A 763 -8.07 1.48 -4.13
C GLY A 763 -8.06 2.85 -3.45
N ASP A 764 -6.87 3.36 -3.10
CA ASP A 764 -6.73 4.70 -2.51
C ASP A 764 -7.19 5.79 -3.47
N ALA A 765 -6.85 5.67 -4.76
CA ALA A 765 -7.30 6.64 -5.78
C ALA A 765 -8.82 6.64 -5.93
N LEU A 766 -9.44 5.46 -5.99
CA LEU A 766 -10.90 5.33 -6.04
C LEU A 766 -11.54 5.98 -4.80
N MET A 767 -11.01 5.72 -3.61
CA MET A 767 -11.57 6.31 -2.40
C MET A 767 -11.43 7.83 -2.38
N ALA A 768 -10.31 8.39 -2.79
CA ALA A 768 -10.15 9.85 -2.89
C ALA A 768 -11.13 10.48 -3.89
N LEU A 769 -11.31 9.85 -5.07
CA LEU A 769 -12.27 10.30 -6.08
C LEU A 769 -13.72 10.21 -5.56
N GLY A 770 -14.06 9.07 -4.92
CA GLY A 770 -15.38 8.87 -4.32
C GLY A 770 -15.69 9.86 -3.21
N THR A 771 -14.70 10.15 -2.35
CA THR A 771 -14.83 11.13 -1.27
C THR A 771 -15.01 12.56 -1.81
N PHE A 772 -14.33 12.94 -2.90
CA PHE A 772 -14.63 14.19 -3.59
C PHE A 772 -16.07 14.25 -4.09
N ALA A 773 -16.52 13.18 -4.76
CA ALA A 773 -17.89 13.11 -5.28
C ALA A 773 -18.94 13.23 -4.17
N GLU A 774 -18.68 12.63 -3.01
CA GLU A 774 -19.60 12.65 -1.86
C GLU A 774 -19.60 14.02 -1.17
N LEU A 775 -18.43 14.54 -0.82
CA LEU A 775 -18.31 15.67 0.09
C LEU A 775 -18.29 17.02 -0.65
N TYR A 776 -17.95 17.04 -1.92
CA TYR A 776 -17.82 18.22 -2.75
C TYR A 776 -18.41 18.00 -4.15
N PRO A 777 -19.71 17.64 -4.26
CA PRO A 777 -20.35 17.29 -5.54
C PRO A 777 -20.35 18.43 -6.57
N GLU A 778 -20.19 19.67 -6.12
CA GLU A 778 -20.11 20.84 -6.99
C GLU A 778 -18.69 21.10 -7.55
N MET A 779 -17.68 20.40 -7.06
CA MET A 779 -16.33 20.51 -7.60
C MET A 779 -16.22 19.70 -8.90
N VAL A 780 -15.67 20.36 -9.92
CA VAL A 780 -15.39 19.75 -11.21
C VAL A 780 -13.89 19.50 -11.29
N PRO A 781 -13.47 18.30 -11.74
CA PRO A 781 -12.06 18.04 -12.01
C PRO A 781 -11.51 19.09 -12.98
N THR A 782 -10.34 19.64 -12.68
CA THR A 782 -9.64 20.48 -13.64
C THR A 782 -9.22 19.61 -14.81
N THR A 783 -9.60 20.01 -16.02
CA THR A 783 -9.02 19.39 -17.21
C THR A 783 -7.54 19.71 -17.19
N GLY A 784 -6.66 18.76 -17.41
CA GLY A 784 -5.20 18.97 -17.42
C GLY A 784 -4.72 20.14 -18.30
N SER A 785 -5.62 20.80 -19.02
CA SER A 785 -5.39 22.03 -19.79
C SER A 785 -5.27 23.30 -18.95
N GLU A 786 -5.65 23.33 -17.67
CA GLU A 786 -5.36 24.46 -16.78
C GLU A 786 -4.07 24.25 -15.95
N VAL A 787 -3.49 23.08 -16.00
CA VAL A 787 -2.25 22.70 -15.29
C VAL A 787 -1.22 22.13 -16.28
N GLY A 788 -1.64 21.89 -17.51
CA GLY A 788 -0.73 21.57 -18.61
C GLY A 788 0.05 22.80 -19.07
N PRO A 789 1.13 22.61 -19.81
CA PRO A 789 1.82 23.73 -20.39
C PRO A 789 0.78 24.62 -21.07
N THR A 790 0.84 25.92 -20.79
CA THR A 790 0.11 26.95 -21.51
C THR A 790 0.03 26.57 -22.98
N ASP A 791 -1.18 26.67 -23.56
CA ASP A 791 -1.44 26.33 -24.97
C ASP A 791 -0.18 26.62 -25.83
N PRO A 792 0.36 25.62 -26.53
CA PRO A 792 1.59 25.80 -27.32
C PRO A 792 1.57 26.99 -28.27
N THR A 793 0.41 27.60 -28.43
CA THR A 793 0.24 28.77 -29.32
C THR A 793 0.57 30.12 -28.68
N ASP A 794 0.72 30.21 -27.33
CA ASP A 794 0.88 31.52 -26.67
C ASP A 794 2.32 31.95 -26.35
N ASP A 795 3.32 31.04 -26.47
CA ASP A 795 4.72 31.40 -26.16
C ASP A 795 5.75 30.92 -27.21
N VAL A 796 5.33 30.76 -28.45
CA VAL A 796 6.29 30.49 -29.54
C VAL A 796 6.98 31.79 -29.90
N ASP A 797 8.31 31.84 -29.70
CA ASP A 797 9.12 32.95 -30.22
C ASP A 797 9.11 32.92 -31.76
N PRO A 798 8.44 33.86 -32.43
CA PRO A 798 8.40 33.88 -33.87
C PRO A 798 9.79 34.13 -34.50
N ASN A 799 10.80 34.47 -33.72
CA ASN A 799 12.19 34.59 -34.11
C ASN A 799 13.02 33.40 -33.70
N GLY A 800 12.39 32.32 -33.28
CA GLY A 800 13.05 31.08 -32.90
C GLY A 800 13.99 30.55 -33.99
N LEU A 801 15.04 29.84 -33.60
CA LEU A 801 16.04 29.31 -34.53
C LEU A 801 15.43 28.20 -35.38
N LEU A 802 15.00 28.51 -36.61
CA LEU A 802 14.47 27.50 -37.52
C LEU A 802 15.48 26.33 -37.69
N GLY A 803 14.97 25.13 -37.62
CA GLY A 803 15.75 23.89 -37.69
C GLY A 803 16.26 23.40 -36.33
N ASP A 804 16.17 24.17 -35.27
CA ASP A 804 16.48 23.75 -33.88
C ASP A 804 15.24 23.10 -33.24
N VAL A 805 15.05 21.83 -33.54
CA VAL A 805 13.82 21.08 -33.17
C VAL A 805 13.84 20.69 -31.70
N ASN A 806 15.03 20.49 -31.11
CA ASN A 806 15.18 20.14 -29.70
C ASN A 806 15.35 21.35 -28.78
N VAL A 807 15.33 22.55 -29.35
CA VAL A 807 15.42 23.86 -28.67
C VAL A 807 16.68 23.98 -27.79
N ASP A 808 17.82 23.45 -28.28
CA ASP A 808 19.11 23.54 -27.59
C ASP A 808 19.97 24.74 -28.02
N GLY A 809 19.46 25.59 -28.92
CA GLY A 809 20.13 26.78 -29.46
C GLY A 809 21.04 26.47 -30.63
N LYS A 810 20.98 25.30 -31.25
CA LYS A 810 21.80 24.88 -32.38
C LYS A 810 21.01 24.02 -33.35
N VAL A 811 21.34 24.12 -34.65
CA VAL A 811 20.78 23.22 -35.65
C VAL A 811 21.81 22.14 -35.98
N THR A 812 21.52 20.91 -35.58
CA THR A 812 22.42 19.75 -35.63
C THR A 812 21.72 18.53 -36.22
N ILE A 813 22.43 17.41 -36.33
CA ILE A 813 21.85 16.13 -36.75
C ILE A 813 20.82 15.60 -35.74
N SER A 814 20.91 16.01 -34.44
CA SER A 814 19.96 15.62 -33.40
C SER A 814 18.57 16.14 -33.73
N ASP A 815 18.45 17.32 -34.28
CA ASP A 815 17.18 17.92 -34.69
C ASP A 815 16.52 17.16 -35.84
N VAL A 816 17.31 16.73 -36.79
CA VAL A 816 16.85 15.85 -37.87
C VAL A 816 16.32 14.53 -37.33
N LEU A 817 17.04 13.97 -36.36
CA LEU A 817 16.65 12.71 -35.75
C LEU A 817 15.36 12.86 -34.95
N LEU A 818 15.24 13.92 -34.15
CA LEU A 818 14.06 14.19 -33.34
C LEU A 818 12.83 14.42 -34.23
N LEU A 819 12.95 15.25 -35.29
CA LEU A 819 11.86 15.46 -36.23
C LEU A 819 11.46 14.17 -36.97
N ASN A 820 12.41 13.33 -37.33
CA ASN A 820 12.08 12.04 -37.95
C ASN A 820 11.39 11.09 -36.99
N LYS A 821 11.76 11.09 -35.73
CA LYS A 821 11.06 10.30 -34.69
C LYS A 821 9.63 10.83 -34.49
N ASN A 822 9.42 12.14 -34.44
CA ASN A 822 8.09 12.71 -34.41
C ASN A 822 7.24 12.25 -35.61
N LEU A 823 7.76 12.39 -36.82
CA LEU A 823 7.04 12.03 -38.06
C LEU A 823 6.79 10.53 -38.26
N MET A 824 7.65 9.68 -37.71
CA MET A 824 7.60 8.22 -37.94
C MET A 824 7.09 7.42 -36.75
N ALA A 825 7.31 7.94 -35.54
CA ALA A 825 7.02 7.25 -34.29
C ALA A 825 6.13 8.06 -33.32
N GLY A 826 5.66 9.25 -33.72
CA GLY A 826 4.75 10.07 -32.91
C GLY A 826 5.42 10.72 -31.70
N GLU A 827 6.75 10.80 -31.64
CA GLU A 827 7.43 11.49 -30.55
C GLU A 827 6.99 12.95 -30.45
N THR A 828 6.58 13.40 -29.27
CA THR A 828 6.02 14.74 -29.09
C THR A 828 7.11 15.80 -29.16
N LEU A 829 6.91 16.84 -29.99
CA LEU A 829 7.77 18.01 -29.98
C LEU A 829 7.22 19.08 -29.02
N THR A 830 8.09 19.89 -28.45
CA THR A 830 7.66 21.15 -27.80
C THR A 830 7.01 22.07 -28.82
N ALA A 831 6.17 23.00 -28.40
CA ALA A 831 5.57 23.98 -29.31
C ALA A 831 6.61 24.78 -30.08
N GLN A 832 7.68 25.22 -29.40
CA GLN A 832 8.78 25.90 -30.04
C GLN A 832 9.55 24.96 -30.98
N GLY A 833 9.74 23.69 -30.58
CA GLY A 833 10.39 22.68 -31.41
C GLY A 833 9.58 22.36 -32.66
N ALA A 834 8.26 22.28 -32.57
CA ALA A 834 7.36 22.12 -33.72
C ALA A 834 7.39 23.34 -34.65
N PHE A 835 7.38 24.57 -34.11
CA PHE A 835 7.55 25.79 -34.88
C PHE A 835 8.91 25.83 -35.58
N ASN A 836 9.98 25.54 -34.87
CA ASN A 836 11.33 25.51 -35.41
C ASN A 836 11.52 24.40 -36.47
N ALA A 837 10.74 23.33 -36.41
CA ALA A 837 10.79 22.18 -37.31
C ALA A 837 10.21 22.51 -38.71
N ASP A 838 9.24 23.43 -38.80
CA ASP A 838 8.63 23.89 -40.05
C ASP A 838 9.55 24.93 -40.74
N VAL A 839 10.59 24.44 -41.36
CA VAL A 839 11.67 25.30 -41.90
C VAL A 839 11.33 25.94 -43.27
N ASP A 840 10.25 25.50 -43.93
CA ASP A 840 9.74 26.12 -45.13
C ASP A 840 8.48 26.98 -44.88
N GLN A 841 8.04 27.00 -43.61
CA GLN A 841 6.94 27.79 -43.08
C GLN A 841 5.60 27.60 -43.80
N ASP A 842 5.35 26.33 -44.23
CA ASP A 842 4.07 25.99 -44.86
C ASP A 842 2.95 25.68 -43.83
N GLY A 843 3.29 25.68 -42.55
CA GLY A 843 2.39 25.50 -41.40
C GLY A 843 2.38 24.08 -40.83
N THR A 844 3.21 23.15 -41.34
CA THR A 844 3.22 21.77 -40.91
C THR A 844 4.59 21.12 -41.05
N PRO A 845 5.25 20.73 -39.97
CA PRO A 845 6.51 19.96 -40.05
C PRO A 845 6.35 18.66 -40.80
N THR A 846 7.17 18.44 -41.82
CA THR A 846 7.11 17.27 -42.69
C THR A 846 8.49 16.63 -42.92
N SER A 847 8.55 15.55 -43.69
CA SER A 847 9.80 14.93 -44.12
C SER A 847 10.62 15.83 -45.09
N ALA A 848 10.00 16.82 -45.69
CA ALA A 848 10.69 17.82 -46.49
C ALA A 848 11.53 18.76 -45.63
N ASP A 849 10.97 19.16 -44.46
CA ASP A 849 11.69 19.96 -43.48
C ASP A 849 12.85 19.20 -42.88
N ALA A 850 12.64 17.94 -42.49
CA ALA A 850 13.70 17.08 -41.97
C ALA A 850 14.86 16.97 -42.98
N LEU A 851 14.54 16.87 -44.30
CA LEU A 851 15.53 16.85 -45.37
C LEU A 851 16.24 18.22 -45.53
N ASN A 852 15.54 19.31 -45.36
CA ASN A 852 16.10 20.67 -45.41
C ASN A 852 17.01 20.94 -44.23
N ILE A 853 16.61 20.55 -43.01
CA ILE A 853 17.45 20.60 -41.80
C ILE A 853 18.71 19.75 -42.01
N LEU A 854 18.60 18.53 -42.56
CA LEU A 854 19.73 17.70 -42.85
C LEU A 854 20.70 18.39 -43.85
N LYS A 855 20.15 18.95 -44.95
CA LYS A 855 20.98 19.66 -45.95
C LYS A 855 21.70 20.86 -45.31
N TYR A 856 21.07 21.54 -44.39
CA TYR A 856 21.67 22.66 -43.66
C TYR A 856 22.79 22.19 -42.74
N THR A 857 22.56 21.13 -41.95
CA THR A 857 23.57 20.58 -41.04
C THR A 857 24.85 20.09 -41.73
N ILE A 858 24.70 19.58 -42.98
CA ILE A 858 25.85 19.12 -43.81
C ILE A 858 26.32 20.14 -44.81
N MET A 859 25.90 21.41 -44.69
CA MET A 859 26.31 22.56 -45.49
C MET A 859 26.02 22.45 -46.99
N ILE A 860 24.99 21.72 -47.41
CA ILE A 860 24.50 21.68 -48.78
C ILE A 860 23.70 22.95 -49.09
N ILE A 861 22.96 23.46 -48.10
CA ILE A 861 22.29 24.75 -48.12
C ILE A 861 22.83 25.63 -46.97
N THR A 862 22.80 26.90 -47.13
CA THR A 862 23.24 27.90 -46.12
C THR A 862 22.09 28.71 -45.51
N SER A 863 20.88 28.50 -45.99
CA SER A 863 19.64 29.06 -45.45
C SER A 863 18.48 28.11 -45.78
N PHE A 864 17.41 28.17 -44.98
CA PHE A 864 16.21 27.41 -45.26
C PHE A 864 15.40 28.08 -46.41
N PRO A 865 14.63 27.29 -47.19
CA PRO A 865 13.72 27.81 -48.19
C PRO A 865 12.48 28.32 -47.47
N VAL A 866 12.42 29.63 -47.26
CA VAL A 866 11.22 30.29 -46.70
C VAL A 866 10.50 30.94 -47.88
#